data_bfe0b1a0c4f348621d23c06c1da45c62
#
_entry.id   bfe0b1a0c4f348621d23c06c1da45c62
#
_cell.length_a   1.000
_cell.length_b   1.000
_cell.length_c   1.000
_cell.angle_alpha   90.00
_cell.angle_beta   90.00
_cell.angle_gamma   90.00
#
_symmetry.space_group_name_H-M   'P 1'
#
loop_
_entity.id
_entity.type
_entity.pdbx_description
1 polymer ?
#
loop_
_entity_poly.entity_id
_entity_poly.type
_entity_poly.pdbx_seq_one_letter_code
_entity_poly.pdbx_strand_id
1 'polypeptide(L)'
;MALAAVGLAAQEPDSLAIAAADSLYLELTSATVTAERPVVKVDKGALVYDLPRILEKTPADNALEAIGKLPGVIPQGDGFSVAGRGATVVIDGKVSTLSADQVNALLRSTPVSRIAKAEVIPNATAKYQVRGALINIVLNHDAEDRGKLQGEIYGKYANEYAGSAQGRGSLLYTKGKFSTDLIYSYGFNQIHNDNSIEARHRLNDGSIHNITQNELVDTRDKSHQVRWGADYFFAENHRVSLVYNGNFGKSGTDLNTTGTEISTARIDRNKRLHNVRADYMAPFGLSVGAEYTHYNKPSNQLLKSTFEGEDWNFRTEDQQTIDRWKVFAGQVHSLGNNWELNYGVNLEWARDKSFQWYYDPVTGQKTNVAGGGGFSSLLDEQSQNVYAGFSKVFSQKWQMNGSLAVEHFKNAAWNDWSVYPTLNLTWLPAAGHIIQLGLSSDKGYPDYWSLQSTTTHSNAYTEIVGNPSLSPNKQYQAALSYILKSKYVFTAYFSHTKDYFIQLLYQNPDRLVQTYRTLNEDYMQQAGIQATIPFAVGDWWNAQTRFIGAWQREKDSDFYDIPFDRNIFFGMFMMNNTFILSKKHNLALLVNGMIRSKGIQGNYDLPASGNLDASLRWGFAGGRGLLNIFCSDIFQTSMISPIIDYGGMYVKSVYKGYRRFGVSLTWRFGGYTEKRREAVDTGRFKQ
;
A
#
# COMPACT_ATOMS: atom_id res chain seq x y z
N MET A 1 4.86 -71.51 49.68
CA MET A 1 3.92 -72.66 49.74
C MET A 1 2.52 -72.11 49.67
N ALA A 2 1.74 -72.64 48.73
CA ALA A 2 0.28 -72.57 48.53
C ALA A 2 -0.30 -71.19 48.13
N LEU A 3 -0.55 -71.09 46.85
CA LEU A 3 -1.53 -70.25 46.20
C LEU A 3 -2.95 -70.62 46.65
N ALA A 4 -3.79 -69.62 46.94
CA ALA A 4 -5.24 -69.77 46.92
C ALA A 4 -5.78 -68.81 45.89
N ALA A 5 -6.31 -69.33 44.79
CA ALA A 5 -7.05 -68.62 43.80
C ALA A 5 -8.48 -68.34 44.31
N VAL A 6 -8.90 -67.06 44.34
CA VAL A 6 -10.30 -66.68 44.53
C VAL A 6 -10.84 -66.27 43.16
N GLY A 7 -11.75 -67.10 42.66
CA GLY A 7 -12.52 -66.75 41.43
C GLY A 7 -13.51 -65.60 41.69
N LEU A 8 -13.42 -64.55 40.95
CA LEU A 8 -14.45 -63.54 40.84
C LEU A 8 -15.37 -63.97 39.68
N ALA A 9 -16.62 -64.27 40.04
CA ALA A 9 -17.71 -64.40 39.10
C ALA A 9 -17.95 -63.04 38.38
N ALA A 10 -17.89 -63.05 37.05
CA ALA A 10 -18.30 -61.91 36.25
C ALA A 10 -19.81 -61.77 36.34
N GLN A 11 -20.27 -60.68 36.94
CA GLN A 11 -21.66 -60.21 36.80
C GLN A 11 -21.77 -59.56 35.44
N GLU A 12 -22.74 -60.04 34.63
CA GLU A 12 -23.13 -59.37 33.37
C GLU A 12 -23.65 -57.97 33.72
N PRO A 13 -23.20 -56.93 32.99
CA PRO A 13 -23.70 -55.57 33.23
C PRO A 13 -25.15 -55.45 32.75
N ASP A 14 -25.97 -54.85 33.61
CA ASP A 14 -27.40 -54.65 33.45
C ASP A 14 -27.67 -53.89 32.13
N SER A 15 -28.46 -54.46 31.24
CA SER A 15 -28.74 -53.93 29.90
C SER A 15 -29.35 -52.53 29.90
N LEU A 16 -29.98 -52.14 31.01
CA LEU A 16 -30.49 -50.78 31.22
C LEU A 16 -29.40 -49.75 31.49
N ALA A 17 -28.30 -50.16 32.15
CA ALA A 17 -27.15 -49.24 32.40
C ALA A 17 -26.36 -49.00 31.13
N ILE A 18 -26.26 -49.99 30.23
CA ILE A 18 -25.59 -49.81 28.92
C ILE A 18 -26.42 -48.93 27.99
N ALA A 19 -27.76 -49.07 27.97
CA ALA A 19 -28.63 -48.21 27.19
C ALA A 19 -28.65 -46.76 27.70
N ALA A 20 -28.54 -46.53 29.02
CA ALA A 20 -28.42 -45.20 29.60
C ALA A 20 -27.04 -44.57 29.33
N ALA A 21 -25.96 -45.34 29.32
CA ALA A 21 -24.62 -44.87 28.97
C ALA A 21 -24.50 -44.53 27.48
N ASP A 22 -25.10 -45.35 26.61
CA ASP A 22 -25.12 -45.08 25.15
C ASP A 22 -26.00 -43.84 24.80
N SER A 23 -27.13 -43.62 25.52
CA SER A 23 -27.97 -42.44 25.33
C SER A 23 -27.25 -41.15 25.81
N LEU A 24 -26.52 -41.23 26.93
CA LEU A 24 -25.69 -40.12 27.44
C LEU A 24 -24.51 -39.83 26.49
N TYR A 25 -23.91 -40.87 25.90
CA TYR A 25 -22.83 -40.71 24.93
C TYR A 25 -23.32 -40.13 23.60
N LEU A 26 -24.54 -40.45 23.16
CA LEU A 26 -25.17 -39.87 21.99
C LEU A 26 -25.60 -38.41 22.23
N GLU A 27 -26.04 -38.05 23.41
CA GLU A 27 -26.31 -36.62 23.76
C GLU A 27 -25.08 -35.77 23.88
N LEU A 28 -23.95 -36.33 24.36
CA LEU A 28 -22.65 -35.62 24.41
C LEU A 28 -21.96 -35.46 23.05
N THR A 29 -22.23 -36.36 22.09
CA THR A 29 -21.71 -36.26 20.72
C THR A 29 -22.48 -35.26 19.84
N SER A 30 -23.67 -34.83 20.26
CA SER A 30 -24.49 -33.86 19.52
C SER A 30 -24.17 -32.40 19.87
N ALA A 31 -23.33 -32.14 20.86
CA ALA A 31 -22.77 -30.79 21.08
C ALA A 31 -21.71 -30.52 20.02
N THR A 32 -22.12 -30.15 18.82
CA THR A 32 -21.24 -29.62 17.80
C THR A 32 -20.71 -28.27 18.31
N VAL A 33 -19.56 -28.27 18.97
CA VAL A 33 -18.81 -27.05 19.23
C VAL A 33 -18.31 -26.55 17.90
N THR A 34 -19.11 -25.73 17.22
CA THR A 34 -18.66 -24.94 16.07
C THR A 34 -17.69 -23.88 16.59
N ALA A 35 -16.47 -24.27 16.90
CA ALA A 35 -15.40 -23.32 17.15
C ALA A 35 -15.07 -22.67 15.79
N GLU A 36 -15.51 -21.43 15.58
CA GLU A 36 -15.07 -20.66 14.42
C GLU A 36 -13.54 -20.57 14.47
N ARG A 37 -12.87 -21.09 13.45
CA ARG A 37 -11.42 -20.97 13.31
C ARG A 37 -11.07 -19.47 13.33
N PRO A 38 -10.11 -19.01 14.14
CA PRO A 38 -9.78 -17.58 14.21
C PRO A 38 -9.30 -17.07 12.85
N VAL A 39 -9.84 -15.95 12.41
CA VAL A 39 -9.48 -15.28 11.15
C VAL A 39 -8.09 -14.66 11.24
N VAL A 40 -7.64 -14.30 12.44
CA VAL A 40 -6.30 -13.78 12.71
C VAL A 40 -5.63 -14.60 13.81
N LYS A 41 -4.33 -14.87 13.63
CA LYS A 41 -3.45 -15.47 14.62
C LYS A 41 -2.27 -14.56 14.86
N VAL A 42 -1.66 -14.63 16.05
CA VAL A 42 -0.37 -13.96 16.32
C VAL A 42 0.74 -14.97 16.13
N ASP A 43 1.72 -14.63 15.33
CA ASP A 43 2.97 -15.37 15.19
C ASP A 43 4.14 -14.40 15.33
N LYS A 44 4.89 -14.53 16.43
CA LYS A 44 6.07 -13.68 16.74
C LYS A 44 5.82 -12.18 16.53
N GLY A 45 4.63 -11.69 16.95
CA GLY A 45 4.24 -10.29 16.84
C GLY A 45 3.56 -9.89 15.52
N ALA A 46 3.58 -10.76 14.50
CA ALA A 46 2.81 -10.57 13.28
C ALA A 46 1.36 -11.02 13.45
N LEU A 47 0.42 -10.26 12.91
CA LEU A 47 -0.97 -10.64 12.76
C LEU A 47 -1.13 -11.41 11.45
N VAL A 48 -1.26 -12.72 11.54
CA VAL A 48 -1.39 -13.62 10.37
C VAL A 48 -2.87 -13.82 10.08
N TYR A 49 -3.32 -13.28 8.94
CA TYR A 49 -4.69 -13.35 8.47
C TYR A 49 -4.89 -14.52 7.51
N ASP A 50 -5.95 -15.32 7.73
CA ASP A 50 -6.48 -16.28 6.75
C ASP A 50 -7.23 -15.48 5.68
N LEU A 51 -6.51 -14.97 4.69
CA LEU A 51 -7.06 -14.09 3.67
C LEU A 51 -8.14 -14.76 2.82
N PRO A 52 -8.00 -16.02 2.36
CA PRO A 52 -9.07 -16.71 1.65
C PRO A 52 -10.40 -16.68 2.42
N ARG A 53 -10.38 -16.90 3.72
CA ARG A 53 -11.57 -16.87 4.57
C ARG A 53 -12.18 -15.47 4.72
N ILE A 54 -11.35 -14.44 4.80
CA ILE A 54 -11.83 -13.05 4.81
C ILE A 54 -12.56 -12.74 3.50
N LEU A 55 -12.01 -13.19 2.39
CA LEU A 55 -12.52 -12.92 1.05
C LEU A 55 -13.78 -13.70 0.69
N GLU A 56 -14.12 -14.79 1.38
CA GLU A 56 -15.43 -15.43 1.30
C GLU A 56 -16.57 -14.46 1.67
N LYS A 57 -16.32 -13.59 2.66
CA LYS A 57 -17.30 -12.62 3.17
C LYS A 57 -17.15 -11.23 2.56
N THR A 58 -15.94 -10.87 2.15
CA THR A 58 -15.60 -9.55 1.60
C THR A 58 -14.76 -9.70 0.32
N PRO A 59 -15.39 -10.04 -0.81
CA PRO A 59 -14.68 -10.38 -2.05
C PRO A 59 -13.76 -9.27 -2.58
N ALA A 60 -12.66 -9.69 -3.22
CA ALA A 60 -11.71 -8.84 -3.93
C ALA A 60 -11.26 -9.49 -5.23
N ASP A 61 -10.85 -8.71 -6.24
CA ASP A 61 -10.43 -9.20 -7.55
C ASP A 61 -8.91 -9.37 -7.66
N ASN A 62 -8.13 -8.65 -6.85
CA ASN A 62 -6.68 -8.64 -6.88
C ASN A 62 -6.09 -8.42 -5.48
N ALA A 63 -4.76 -8.56 -5.37
CA ALA A 63 -4.07 -8.46 -4.08
C ALA A 63 -4.22 -7.07 -3.44
N LEU A 64 -4.25 -5.99 -4.24
CA LEU A 64 -4.40 -4.62 -3.70
C LEU A 64 -5.75 -4.45 -3.00
N GLU A 65 -6.83 -4.88 -3.64
CA GLU A 65 -8.17 -4.86 -3.05
C GLU A 65 -8.26 -5.76 -1.82
N ALA A 66 -7.64 -6.94 -1.86
CA ALA A 66 -7.63 -7.91 -0.78
C ALA A 66 -6.97 -7.34 0.49
N ILE A 67 -5.86 -6.62 0.37
CA ILE A 67 -5.20 -5.92 1.48
C ILE A 67 -6.17 -4.93 2.14
N GLY A 68 -6.91 -4.17 1.36
CA GLY A 68 -7.92 -3.23 1.86
C GLY A 68 -9.07 -3.87 2.63
N LYS A 69 -9.23 -5.21 2.58
CA LYS A 69 -10.24 -5.95 3.36
C LYS A 69 -9.72 -6.46 4.71
N LEU A 70 -8.41 -6.39 4.95
CA LEU A 70 -7.82 -6.87 6.20
C LEU A 70 -8.27 -6.00 7.39
N PRO A 71 -8.68 -6.59 8.52
CA PRO A 71 -8.98 -5.84 9.73
C PRO A 71 -7.76 -5.06 10.24
N GLY A 72 -7.94 -3.79 10.64
CA GLY A 72 -6.86 -2.92 11.10
C GLY A 72 -6.01 -2.29 9.99
N VAL A 73 -6.25 -2.64 8.73
CA VAL A 73 -5.63 -2.00 7.56
C VAL A 73 -6.59 -0.97 6.98
N ILE A 74 -6.13 0.26 6.80
CA ILE A 74 -6.92 1.38 6.29
C ILE A 74 -6.35 1.79 4.91
N PRO A 75 -7.13 1.75 3.83
CA PRO A 75 -6.74 2.36 2.57
C PRO A 75 -6.56 3.88 2.74
N GLN A 76 -5.44 4.43 2.26
CA GLN A 76 -5.12 5.85 2.37
C GLN A 76 -4.37 6.31 1.11
N GLY A 77 -5.03 7.15 0.29
CA GLY A 77 -4.49 7.51 -1.01
C GLY A 77 -4.19 6.25 -1.84
N ASP A 78 -2.99 6.20 -2.42
CA ASP A 78 -2.51 5.05 -3.19
C ASP A 78 -1.89 3.93 -2.32
N GLY A 79 -1.93 4.04 -0.99
CA GLY A 79 -1.32 3.09 -0.07
C GLY A 79 -2.26 2.57 1.00
N PHE A 80 -1.66 2.07 2.06
CA PHE A 80 -2.35 1.55 3.23
C PHE A 80 -1.73 2.11 4.50
N SER A 81 -2.54 2.31 5.52
CA SER A 81 -2.06 2.60 6.85
C SER A 81 -2.44 1.50 7.85
N VAL A 82 -1.58 1.29 8.82
CA VAL A 82 -1.78 0.38 9.95
C VAL A 82 -1.43 1.15 11.21
N ALA A 83 -2.32 1.18 12.18
CA ALA A 83 -2.12 1.90 13.43
C ALA A 83 -1.74 3.40 13.22
N GLY A 84 -2.43 4.08 12.29
CA GLY A 84 -2.21 5.51 12.00
C GLY A 84 -0.95 5.82 11.18
N ARG A 85 -0.28 4.82 10.62
CA ARG A 85 0.99 4.95 9.90
C ARG A 85 0.94 4.27 8.54
N GLY A 86 1.62 4.86 7.54
CA GLY A 86 1.81 4.23 6.24
C GLY A 86 2.51 2.87 6.35
N ALA A 87 1.99 1.87 5.65
CA ALA A 87 2.51 0.52 5.65
C ALA A 87 3.24 0.21 4.34
N THR A 88 4.44 -0.37 4.46
CA THR A 88 5.15 -0.96 3.32
C THR A 88 4.51 -2.29 2.96
N VAL A 89 4.16 -2.48 1.69
CA VAL A 89 3.65 -3.77 1.21
C VAL A 89 4.77 -4.55 0.54
N VAL A 90 4.90 -5.82 0.91
CA VAL A 90 5.90 -6.75 0.35
C VAL A 90 5.23 -8.05 -0.08
N ILE A 91 5.88 -8.79 -0.96
CA ILE A 91 5.41 -10.09 -1.45
C ILE A 91 6.44 -11.14 -1.07
N ASP A 92 5.99 -12.23 -0.44
CA ASP A 92 6.82 -13.34 0.06
C ASP A 92 7.98 -12.91 0.96
N GLY A 93 7.74 -11.86 1.78
CA GLY A 93 8.74 -11.29 2.67
C GLY A 93 9.86 -10.53 1.97
N LYS A 94 9.76 -10.30 0.66
CA LYS A 94 10.80 -9.67 -0.15
C LYS A 94 10.54 -8.18 -0.25
N VAL A 95 11.34 -7.39 0.44
CA VAL A 95 11.34 -5.93 0.30
C VAL A 95 11.98 -5.58 -1.04
N SER A 96 11.27 -4.85 -1.86
CA SER A 96 11.72 -4.43 -3.19
C SER A 96 12.18 -2.98 -3.16
N THR A 97 13.06 -2.61 -4.08
CA THR A 97 13.44 -1.21 -4.37
C THR A 97 12.42 -0.50 -5.27
N LEU A 98 11.33 -1.17 -5.62
CA LEU A 98 10.23 -0.59 -6.37
C LEU A 98 9.55 0.54 -5.58
N SER A 99 9.11 1.59 -6.25
CA SER A 99 8.29 2.64 -5.63
C SER A 99 6.91 2.10 -5.21
N ALA A 100 6.21 2.82 -4.34
CA ALA A 100 4.85 2.44 -3.90
C ALA A 100 3.89 2.23 -5.08
N ASP A 101 3.91 3.12 -6.07
CA ASP A 101 3.09 2.99 -7.29
C ASP A 101 3.41 1.73 -8.08
N GLN A 102 4.68 1.36 -8.15
CA GLN A 102 5.13 0.16 -8.86
C GLN A 102 4.71 -1.10 -8.13
N VAL A 103 4.80 -1.11 -6.79
CA VAL A 103 4.29 -2.19 -5.95
C VAL A 103 2.77 -2.29 -6.08
N ASN A 104 2.05 -1.18 -6.05
CA ASN A 104 0.59 -1.17 -6.24
C ASN A 104 0.18 -1.69 -7.63
N ALA A 105 0.93 -1.31 -8.66
CA ALA A 105 0.72 -1.83 -10.01
C ALA A 105 0.91 -3.37 -10.04
N LEU A 106 1.93 -3.88 -9.37
CA LEU A 106 2.17 -5.32 -9.22
C LEU A 106 1.03 -5.99 -8.44
N LEU A 107 0.58 -5.41 -7.33
CA LEU A 107 -0.54 -5.95 -6.53
C LEU A 107 -1.86 -5.95 -7.31
N ARG A 108 -2.14 -4.92 -8.12
CA ARG A 108 -3.29 -4.91 -9.03
C ARG A 108 -3.21 -6.02 -10.09
N SER A 109 -2.00 -6.40 -10.48
CA SER A 109 -1.78 -7.49 -11.42
C SER A 109 -1.72 -8.88 -10.77
N THR A 110 -1.64 -8.96 -9.43
CA THR A 110 -1.59 -10.24 -8.69
C THR A 110 -3.00 -10.73 -8.37
N PRO A 111 -3.41 -11.90 -8.89
CA PRO A 111 -4.72 -12.47 -8.60
C PRO A 111 -4.86 -12.87 -7.13
N VAL A 112 -6.05 -12.71 -6.57
CA VAL A 112 -6.36 -13.15 -5.20
C VAL A 112 -6.12 -14.64 -5.00
N SER A 113 -6.38 -15.43 -6.04
CA SER A 113 -6.18 -16.89 -6.05
C SER A 113 -4.74 -17.32 -5.77
N ARG A 114 -3.78 -16.43 -5.98
CA ARG A 114 -2.36 -16.66 -5.73
C ARG A 114 -1.94 -16.40 -4.29
N ILE A 115 -2.83 -15.88 -3.45
CA ILE A 115 -2.49 -15.49 -2.08
C ILE A 115 -2.83 -16.62 -1.11
N ALA A 116 -1.83 -17.09 -0.36
CA ALA A 116 -2.00 -18.08 0.71
C ALA A 116 -2.48 -17.42 2.00
N LYS A 117 -1.86 -16.31 2.40
CA LYS A 117 -2.15 -15.56 3.64
C LYS A 117 -1.63 -14.13 3.52
N ALA A 118 -2.07 -13.28 4.43
CA ALA A 118 -1.50 -11.95 4.62
C ALA A 118 -1.00 -11.82 6.06
N GLU A 119 0.16 -11.20 6.22
CA GLU A 119 0.77 -10.91 7.52
C GLU A 119 0.82 -9.41 7.70
N VAL A 120 0.21 -8.90 8.77
CA VAL A 120 0.23 -7.48 9.11
C VAL A 120 1.10 -7.31 10.35
N ILE A 121 2.15 -6.52 10.21
CA ILE A 121 3.13 -6.26 11.25
C ILE A 121 3.11 -4.75 11.52
N PRO A 122 2.43 -4.30 12.59
CA PRO A 122 2.29 -2.87 12.87
C PRO A 122 3.63 -2.15 13.07
N ASN A 123 4.63 -2.86 13.63
CA ASN A 123 5.98 -2.36 13.80
C ASN A 123 6.96 -3.47 13.41
N ALA A 124 7.43 -3.41 12.16
CA ALA A 124 8.36 -4.40 11.64
C ALA A 124 9.73 -4.29 12.32
N THR A 125 10.25 -5.40 12.82
CA THR A 125 11.62 -5.48 13.29
C THR A 125 12.60 -5.48 12.12
N ALA A 126 13.83 -5.11 12.37
CA ALA A 126 14.84 -4.90 11.31
C ALA A 126 15.11 -6.14 10.43
N LYS A 127 14.82 -7.36 10.91
CA LYS A 127 14.93 -8.60 10.12
C LYS A 127 14.07 -8.59 8.83
N TYR A 128 13.01 -7.82 8.83
CA TYR A 128 12.16 -7.66 7.64
C TYR A 128 12.71 -6.66 6.61
N GLN A 129 13.86 -6.02 6.91
CA GLN A 129 14.47 -4.97 6.07
C GLN A 129 13.53 -3.80 5.76
N VAL A 130 12.47 -3.64 6.56
CA VAL A 130 11.49 -2.56 6.51
C VAL A 130 11.44 -1.94 7.89
N ARG A 131 11.25 -0.64 7.93
CA ARG A 131 10.95 0.11 9.15
C ARG A 131 9.48 0.50 9.14
N GLY A 132 8.88 0.59 10.31
CA GLY A 132 7.47 0.95 10.44
C GLY A 132 6.51 -0.20 10.23
N ALA A 133 5.34 0.09 9.66
CA ALA A 133 4.33 -0.91 9.41
C ALA A 133 4.62 -1.71 8.12
N LEU A 134 4.34 -3.01 8.16
CA LEU A 134 4.56 -3.94 7.05
C LEU A 134 3.31 -4.77 6.81
N ILE A 135 2.95 -4.94 5.55
CA ILE A 135 1.96 -5.90 5.09
C ILE A 135 2.64 -6.87 4.14
N ASN A 136 2.77 -8.13 4.53
CA ASN A 136 3.37 -9.16 3.71
C ASN A 136 2.29 -10.04 3.07
N ILE A 137 2.24 -10.06 1.76
CA ILE A 137 1.39 -10.97 0.99
C ILE A 137 2.20 -12.22 0.66
N VAL A 138 1.80 -13.34 1.24
CA VAL A 138 2.44 -14.64 1.00
C VAL A 138 1.68 -15.35 -0.12
N LEU A 139 2.41 -15.66 -1.19
CA LEU A 139 1.85 -16.37 -2.34
C LEU A 139 1.81 -17.89 -2.11
N ASN A 140 0.97 -18.57 -2.87
CA ASN A 140 0.90 -20.03 -2.89
C ASN A 140 2.08 -20.60 -3.67
N HIS A 141 2.88 -21.42 -2.99
CA HIS A 141 4.03 -22.15 -3.56
C HIS A 141 3.89 -23.65 -3.33
N ASP A 142 2.66 -24.16 -3.16
CA ASP A 142 2.42 -25.58 -2.89
C ASP A 142 3.02 -26.44 -4.02
N ALA A 143 4.08 -27.18 -3.72
CA ALA A 143 4.69 -28.15 -4.62
C ALA A 143 3.93 -29.47 -4.53
N GLU A 144 3.21 -29.84 -5.61
CA GLU A 144 2.69 -31.19 -5.80
C GLU A 144 3.67 -31.99 -6.66
N ASP A 145 3.86 -33.28 -6.37
CA ASP A 145 4.76 -34.16 -7.12
C ASP A 145 4.36 -34.34 -8.60
N ARG A 146 3.10 -34.10 -8.92
CA ARG A 146 2.58 -34.11 -10.29
C ARG A 146 2.60 -32.69 -10.84
N GLY A 147 3.23 -32.49 -11.99
CA GLY A 147 3.28 -31.19 -12.66
C GLY A 147 1.87 -30.61 -12.79
N LYS A 148 1.61 -29.47 -12.14
CA LYS A 148 0.32 -28.78 -12.11
C LYS A 148 0.48 -27.39 -12.73
N LEU A 149 -0.30 -27.15 -13.79
CA LEU A 149 -0.44 -25.83 -14.39
C LEU A 149 -1.75 -25.20 -13.95
N GLN A 150 -1.67 -24.05 -13.33
CA GLN A 150 -2.82 -23.24 -12.91
C GLN A 150 -2.74 -21.87 -13.58
N GLY A 151 -3.89 -21.29 -13.89
CA GLY A 151 -3.90 -19.96 -14.48
C GLY A 151 -5.20 -19.21 -14.30
N GLU A 152 -5.10 -17.90 -14.53
CA GLU A 152 -6.22 -16.97 -14.51
C GLU A 152 -6.09 -15.98 -15.69
N ILE A 153 -7.21 -15.72 -16.34
CA ILE A 153 -7.36 -14.65 -17.32
C ILE A 153 -8.36 -13.64 -16.73
N TYR A 154 -8.01 -12.37 -16.79
CA TYR A 154 -8.83 -11.27 -16.29
C TYR A 154 -8.94 -10.19 -17.36
N GLY A 155 -10.15 -9.67 -17.54
CA GLY A 155 -10.44 -8.51 -18.37
C GLY A 155 -11.31 -7.52 -17.61
N LYS A 156 -11.03 -6.22 -17.77
CA LYS A 156 -11.84 -5.12 -17.20
C LYS A 156 -12.00 -4.03 -18.23
N TYR A 157 -13.21 -3.51 -18.33
CA TYR A 157 -13.51 -2.25 -19.02
C TYR A 157 -14.20 -1.31 -18.04
N ALA A 158 -13.84 -0.05 -18.08
CA ALA A 158 -14.50 0.99 -17.28
C ALA A 158 -14.57 2.29 -18.06
N ASN A 159 -15.61 3.07 -17.80
CA ASN A 159 -15.79 4.40 -18.33
C ASN A 159 -16.06 5.36 -17.16
N GLU A 160 -15.27 6.42 -17.07
CA GLU A 160 -15.43 7.50 -16.09
C GLU A 160 -15.80 8.80 -16.79
N TYR A 161 -15.07 9.24 -17.74
CA TYR A 161 -15.36 10.25 -18.75
C TYR A 161 -15.00 9.66 -20.12
N ALA A 162 -13.90 8.92 -20.13
CA ALA A 162 -13.41 8.18 -21.27
C ALA A 162 -13.16 6.72 -20.93
N GLY A 163 -13.05 5.87 -21.94
CA GLY A 163 -12.91 4.43 -21.78
C GLY A 163 -11.52 4.01 -21.30
N SER A 164 -11.48 3.09 -20.36
CA SER A 164 -10.26 2.44 -19.85
C SER A 164 -10.41 0.93 -19.93
N ALA A 165 -9.35 0.21 -20.26
CA ALA A 165 -9.37 -1.24 -20.37
C ALA A 165 -8.11 -1.85 -19.71
N GLN A 166 -8.27 -3.02 -19.13
CA GLN A 166 -7.17 -3.81 -18.57
C GLN A 166 -7.34 -5.27 -18.93
N GLY A 167 -6.26 -5.92 -19.37
CA GLY A 167 -6.17 -7.37 -19.53
C GLY A 167 -5.03 -7.92 -18.68
N ARG A 168 -5.21 -9.12 -18.08
CA ARG A 168 -4.18 -9.79 -17.28
C ARG A 168 -4.24 -11.29 -17.53
N GLY A 169 -3.06 -11.90 -17.70
CA GLY A 169 -2.86 -13.34 -17.68
C GLY A 169 -1.91 -13.71 -16.54
N SER A 170 -2.21 -14.80 -15.83
CA SER A 170 -1.37 -15.33 -14.76
C SER A 170 -1.25 -16.83 -14.93
N LEU A 171 -0.02 -17.36 -14.89
CA LEU A 171 0.30 -18.79 -14.96
C LEU A 171 1.17 -19.17 -13.76
N LEU A 172 0.90 -20.33 -13.17
CA LEU A 172 1.73 -20.96 -12.14
C LEU A 172 1.96 -22.41 -12.58
N TYR A 173 3.22 -22.78 -12.63
CA TYR A 173 3.63 -24.17 -12.83
C TYR A 173 4.45 -24.65 -11.65
N THR A 174 4.04 -25.79 -11.06
CA THR A 174 4.77 -26.44 -9.97
C THR A 174 5.00 -27.90 -10.31
N LYS A 175 6.24 -28.40 -10.08
CA LYS A 175 6.58 -29.81 -10.22
C LYS A 175 7.68 -30.18 -9.25
N GLY A 176 7.37 -31.03 -8.26
CA GLY A 176 8.32 -31.43 -7.24
C GLY A 176 8.95 -30.23 -6.54
N LYS A 177 10.25 -30.07 -6.65
CA LYS A 177 11.04 -28.99 -6.03
C LYS A 177 11.07 -27.69 -6.82
N PHE A 178 10.49 -27.61 -7.99
CA PHE A 178 10.50 -26.46 -8.86
C PHE A 178 9.13 -25.78 -8.92
N SER A 179 9.11 -24.46 -8.77
CA SER A 179 7.93 -23.63 -8.98
C SER A 179 8.30 -22.42 -9.83
N THR A 180 7.47 -22.09 -10.81
CA THR A 180 7.64 -20.86 -11.59
C THR A 180 6.30 -20.20 -11.85
N ASP A 181 6.26 -18.88 -11.83
CA ASP A 181 5.08 -18.09 -12.13
C ASP A 181 5.37 -16.99 -13.15
N LEU A 182 4.37 -16.72 -13.97
CA LEU A 182 4.38 -15.61 -14.92
C LEU A 182 3.07 -14.84 -14.78
N ILE A 183 3.18 -13.54 -14.59
CA ILE A 183 2.05 -12.59 -14.62
C ILE A 183 2.35 -11.55 -15.67
N TYR A 184 1.44 -11.37 -16.61
CA TYR A 184 1.48 -10.29 -17.58
C TYR A 184 0.19 -9.50 -17.51
N SER A 185 0.27 -8.18 -17.50
CA SER A 185 -0.89 -7.31 -17.66
C SER A 185 -0.63 -6.18 -18.65
N TYR A 186 -1.67 -5.86 -19.38
CA TYR A 186 -1.76 -4.68 -20.24
C TYR A 186 -2.87 -3.78 -19.72
N GLY A 187 -2.57 -2.47 -19.61
CA GLY A 187 -3.53 -1.43 -19.25
C GLY A 187 -3.55 -0.33 -20.29
N PHE A 188 -4.75 0.08 -20.66
CA PHE A 188 -5.03 1.31 -21.37
C PHE A 188 -5.94 2.14 -20.49
N ASN A 189 -5.50 3.33 -20.09
CA ASN A 189 -6.23 4.20 -19.18
C ASN A 189 -6.38 5.59 -19.81
N GLN A 190 -7.58 6.13 -19.78
CA GLN A 190 -7.88 7.51 -20.15
C GLN A 190 -8.39 8.22 -18.89
N ILE A 191 -7.72 9.31 -18.53
CA ILE A 191 -8.04 10.14 -17.36
C ILE A 191 -8.40 11.52 -17.89
N HIS A 192 -9.56 12.03 -17.47
CA HIS A 192 -10.01 13.38 -17.74
C HIS A 192 -10.18 14.11 -16.40
N ASN A 193 -9.53 15.26 -16.28
CA ASN A 193 -9.70 16.15 -15.15
C ASN A 193 -10.23 17.50 -15.66
N ASP A 194 -11.26 17.99 -15.00
CA ASP A 194 -11.90 19.28 -15.26
C ASP A 194 -11.81 20.09 -13.96
N ASN A 195 -10.90 21.05 -13.94
CA ASN A 195 -10.54 21.80 -12.76
C ASN A 195 -10.81 23.29 -12.99
N SER A 196 -11.22 24.00 -11.95
CA SER A 196 -11.22 25.45 -11.96
C SER A 196 -10.41 26.00 -10.78
N ILE A 197 -9.70 27.10 -11.01
CA ILE A 197 -8.88 27.79 -10.04
C ILE A 197 -9.33 29.24 -9.97
N GLU A 198 -9.64 29.71 -8.76
CA GLU A 198 -9.86 31.11 -8.43
C GLU A 198 -8.77 31.54 -7.46
N ALA A 199 -7.98 32.56 -7.82
CA ALA A 199 -6.93 33.06 -6.94
C ALA A 199 -6.96 34.60 -6.87
N ARG A 200 -6.62 35.11 -5.69
CA ARG A 200 -6.28 36.53 -5.49
C ARG A 200 -4.79 36.61 -5.15
N HIS A 201 -4.01 37.07 -6.09
CA HIS A 201 -2.58 37.20 -5.96
C HIS A 201 -2.19 38.64 -5.64
N ARG A 202 -1.59 38.84 -4.49
CA ARG A 202 -1.11 40.17 -4.06
C ARG A 202 0.39 40.26 -4.31
N LEU A 203 0.81 41.33 -4.99
CA LEU A 203 2.22 41.68 -5.17
C LEU A 203 2.71 42.66 -4.10
N ASN A 204 4.03 42.78 -3.97
CA ASN A 204 4.68 43.70 -3.00
C ASN A 204 4.44 45.17 -3.30
N ASP A 205 4.10 45.53 -4.54
CA ASP A 205 3.68 46.89 -4.92
C ASP A 205 2.26 47.26 -4.43
N GLY A 206 1.56 46.28 -3.80
CA GLY A 206 0.18 46.42 -3.31
C GLY A 206 -0.87 46.09 -4.33
N SER A 207 -0.53 45.78 -5.58
CA SER A 207 -1.49 45.37 -6.60
C SER A 207 -2.11 44.00 -6.27
N ILE A 208 -3.37 43.82 -6.66
CA ILE A 208 -4.08 42.54 -6.48
C ILE A 208 -4.57 42.10 -7.85
N HIS A 209 -4.09 40.93 -8.25
CA HIS A 209 -4.50 40.27 -9.49
C HIS A 209 -5.52 39.16 -9.20
N ASN A 210 -6.68 39.23 -9.83
CA ASN A 210 -7.69 38.17 -9.74
C ASN A 210 -7.47 37.21 -10.90
N ILE A 211 -7.09 35.98 -10.58
CA ILE A 211 -6.81 34.93 -11.55
C ILE A 211 -7.97 33.94 -11.54
N THR A 212 -8.52 33.68 -12.70
CA THR A 212 -9.55 32.66 -12.93
C THR A 212 -9.09 31.79 -14.08
N GLN A 213 -8.92 30.49 -13.81
CA GLN A 213 -8.49 29.50 -14.80
C GLN A 213 -9.46 28.31 -14.81
N ASN A 214 -9.77 27.81 -16.01
CA ASN A 214 -10.41 26.53 -16.20
C ASN A 214 -9.42 25.64 -16.95
N GLU A 215 -9.08 24.49 -16.36
CA GLU A 215 -8.10 23.54 -16.86
C GLU A 215 -8.78 22.23 -17.26
N LEU A 216 -8.59 21.80 -18.49
CA LEU A 216 -8.96 20.49 -18.98
C LEU A 216 -7.70 19.67 -19.22
N VAL A 217 -7.57 18.56 -18.52
CA VAL A 217 -6.40 17.68 -18.58
C VAL A 217 -6.84 16.30 -19.06
N ASP A 218 -6.43 15.93 -20.27
CA ASP A 218 -6.67 14.63 -20.86
C ASP A 218 -5.37 13.81 -20.90
N THR A 219 -5.31 12.71 -20.15
CA THR A 219 -4.17 11.80 -20.13
C THR A 219 -4.55 10.45 -20.72
N ARG A 220 -3.71 9.93 -21.60
CA ARG A 220 -3.82 8.59 -22.19
C ARG A 220 -2.59 7.78 -21.85
N ASP A 221 -2.77 6.76 -21.01
CA ASP A 221 -1.72 5.87 -20.57
C ASP A 221 -1.85 4.48 -21.17
N LYS A 222 -0.73 3.95 -21.66
CA LYS A 222 -0.59 2.54 -22.03
C LYS A 222 0.51 1.94 -21.19
N SER A 223 0.24 0.81 -20.53
CA SER A 223 1.22 0.16 -19.66
C SER A 223 1.25 -1.34 -19.87
N HIS A 224 2.46 -1.90 -19.83
CA HIS A 224 2.74 -3.33 -19.81
C HIS A 224 3.47 -3.65 -18.53
N GLN A 225 3.02 -4.65 -17.82
CA GLN A 225 3.67 -5.13 -16.61
C GLN A 225 3.93 -6.62 -16.75
N VAL A 226 5.13 -7.03 -16.41
CA VAL A 226 5.58 -8.42 -16.44
C VAL A 226 6.17 -8.75 -15.09
N ARG A 227 5.73 -9.84 -14.46
CA ARG A 227 6.43 -10.47 -13.37
C ARG A 227 6.70 -11.91 -13.74
N TRP A 228 7.95 -12.33 -13.60
CA TRP A 228 8.35 -13.73 -13.69
C TRP A 228 9.10 -14.11 -12.41
N GLY A 229 8.72 -15.24 -11.81
CA GLY A 229 9.36 -15.79 -10.63
C GLY A 229 9.72 -17.25 -10.84
N ALA A 230 10.85 -17.68 -10.29
CA ALA A 230 11.26 -19.07 -10.25
C ALA A 230 11.87 -19.38 -8.89
N ASP A 231 11.40 -20.46 -8.27
CA ASP A 231 11.89 -20.98 -6.99
C ASP A 231 12.32 -22.43 -7.16
N TYR A 232 13.45 -22.77 -6.55
CA TYR A 232 13.89 -24.15 -6.41
C TYR A 232 14.11 -24.47 -4.94
N PHE A 233 13.33 -25.43 -4.43
CA PHE A 233 13.36 -25.88 -3.05
C PHE A 233 14.22 -27.14 -2.92
N PHE A 234 15.40 -27.03 -2.36
CA PHE A 234 16.25 -28.19 -2.07
C PHE A 234 15.66 -29.03 -0.93
N ALA A 235 15.14 -28.35 0.11
CA ALA A 235 14.46 -28.87 1.28
C ALA A 235 13.57 -27.78 1.89
N GLU A 236 12.85 -28.07 2.97
CA GLU A 236 12.19 -27.06 3.79
C GLU A 236 13.24 -26.04 4.29
N ASN A 237 12.95 -24.74 4.16
CA ASN A 237 13.88 -23.64 4.50
C ASN A 237 15.22 -23.65 3.73
N HIS A 238 15.32 -24.36 2.60
CA HIS A 238 16.50 -24.36 1.75
C HIS A 238 16.07 -24.07 0.30
N ARG A 239 16.24 -22.84 -0.13
CA ARG A 239 15.64 -22.32 -1.37
C ARG A 239 16.56 -21.35 -2.09
N VAL A 240 16.54 -21.39 -3.42
CA VAL A 240 16.99 -20.33 -4.32
C VAL A 240 15.77 -19.74 -5.02
N SER A 241 15.72 -18.42 -5.11
CA SER A 241 14.65 -17.69 -5.81
C SER A 241 15.26 -16.71 -6.80
N LEU A 242 14.62 -16.56 -7.94
CA LEU A 242 14.89 -15.50 -8.92
C LEU A 242 13.58 -14.83 -9.30
N VAL A 243 13.54 -13.49 -9.26
CA VAL A 243 12.35 -12.72 -9.63
C VAL A 243 12.76 -11.61 -10.60
N TYR A 244 12.02 -11.48 -11.67
CA TYR A 244 12.07 -10.36 -12.59
C TYR A 244 10.76 -9.59 -12.58
N ASN A 245 10.82 -8.26 -12.48
CA ASN A 245 9.69 -7.35 -12.65
C ASN A 245 10.02 -6.34 -13.75
N GLY A 246 9.14 -6.22 -14.73
CA GLY A 246 9.21 -5.23 -15.82
C GLY A 246 7.98 -4.32 -15.78
N ASN A 247 8.17 -3.01 -15.97
CA ASN A 247 7.09 -2.05 -16.13
C ASN A 247 7.43 -1.08 -17.26
N PHE A 248 6.63 -1.10 -18.31
CA PHE A 248 6.83 -0.32 -19.53
C PHE A 248 5.58 0.51 -19.77
N GLY A 249 5.71 1.84 -19.80
CA GLY A 249 4.58 2.75 -19.96
C GLY A 249 4.84 3.81 -21.03
N LYS A 250 3.78 4.19 -21.71
CA LYS A 250 3.75 5.36 -22.57
C LYS A 250 2.53 6.20 -22.21
N SER A 251 2.77 7.48 -21.87
CA SER A 251 1.74 8.44 -21.48
C SER A 251 1.81 9.67 -22.37
N GLY A 252 0.64 10.15 -22.79
CA GLY A 252 0.47 11.44 -23.45
C GLY A 252 -0.58 12.24 -22.70
N THR A 253 -0.23 13.46 -22.27
CA THR A 253 -1.13 14.39 -21.57
C THR A 253 -1.31 15.64 -22.40
N ASP A 254 -2.56 15.98 -22.69
CA ASP A 254 -2.98 17.25 -23.27
C ASP A 254 -3.60 18.10 -22.15
N LEU A 255 -3.11 19.31 -21.96
CA LEU A 255 -3.58 20.27 -20.96
C LEU A 255 -4.00 21.55 -21.67
N ASN A 256 -5.24 22.00 -21.43
CA ASN A 256 -5.78 23.22 -21.98
C ASN A 256 -6.29 24.11 -20.85
N THR A 257 -5.74 25.33 -20.74
CA THR A 257 -6.15 26.33 -19.76
C THR A 257 -6.83 27.50 -20.46
N THR A 258 -7.95 27.96 -19.91
CA THR A 258 -8.70 29.12 -20.39
C THR A 258 -9.06 30.02 -19.20
N GLY A 259 -9.29 31.31 -19.46
CA GLY A 259 -9.60 32.32 -18.44
C GLY A 259 -8.63 33.48 -18.49
N THR A 260 -8.06 33.85 -17.36
CA THR A 260 -7.03 34.92 -17.26
C THR A 260 -5.78 34.56 -18.05
N GLU A 261 -5.48 33.27 -18.17
CA GLU A 261 -4.44 32.70 -19.00
C GLU A 261 -5.05 31.83 -20.12
N ILE A 262 -4.47 31.90 -21.30
CA ILE A 262 -4.78 30.96 -22.40
C ILE A 262 -3.54 30.12 -22.65
N SER A 263 -3.61 28.83 -22.36
CA SER A 263 -2.47 27.91 -22.44
C SER A 263 -2.84 26.56 -23.04
N THR A 264 -1.90 26.01 -23.78
CA THR A 264 -1.94 24.60 -24.24
C THR A 264 -0.61 23.94 -23.95
N ALA A 265 -0.65 22.78 -23.31
CA ALA A 265 0.54 21.97 -23.10
C ALA A 265 0.32 20.53 -23.59
N ARG A 266 1.34 19.97 -24.25
CA ARG A 266 1.41 18.56 -24.61
C ARG A 266 2.61 17.96 -23.95
N ILE A 267 2.40 16.89 -23.17
CA ILE A 267 3.47 16.18 -22.46
C ILE A 267 3.45 14.72 -22.88
N ASP A 268 4.56 14.23 -23.46
CA ASP A 268 4.74 12.84 -23.83
C ASP A 268 5.82 12.21 -22.93
N ARG A 269 5.51 11.09 -22.28
CA ARG A 269 6.41 10.37 -21.37
C ARG A 269 6.52 8.91 -21.75
N ASN A 270 7.73 8.37 -21.69
CA ASN A 270 7.99 6.93 -21.80
C ASN A 270 8.66 6.45 -20.51
N LYS A 271 8.18 5.34 -19.96
CA LYS A 271 8.70 4.76 -18.72
C LYS A 271 9.17 3.35 -18.98
N ARG A 272 10.38 3.02 -18.54
CA ARG A 272 10.95 1.69 -18.60
C ARG A 272 11.56 1.36 -17.26
N LEU A 273 11.13 0.27 -16.66
CA LEU A 273 11.67 -0.25 -15.43
C LEU A 273 11.98 -1.73 -15.58
N HIS A 274 13.18 -2.09 -15.17
CA HIS A 274 13.63 -3.47 -15.02
C HIS A 274 14.11 -3.66 -13.60
N ASN A 275 13.62 -4.70 -12.92
CA ASN A 275 14.05 -5.08 -11.59
C ASN A 275 14.32 -6.57 -11.58
N VAL A 276 15.51 -6.97 -11.15
CA VAL A 276 15.93 -8.37 -10.99
C VAL A 276 16.35 -8.57 -9.55
N ARG A 277 15.86 -9.63 -8.92
CA ARG A 277 16.22 -10.01 -7.56
C ARG A 277 16.53 -11.50 -7.49
N ALA A 278 17.64 -11.83 -6.85
CA ALA A 278 18.04 -13.20 -6.53
C ALA A 278 18.20 -13.35 -5.01
N ASP A 279 17.62 -14.40 -4.44
CA ASP A 279 17.68 -14.73 -3.01
C ASP A 279 18.12 -16.18 -2.82
N TYR A 280 18.95 -16.42 -1.81
CA TYR A 280 19.27 -17.74 -1.31
C TYR A 280 18.96 -17.84 0.18
N MET A 281 18.26 -18.88 0.57
CA MET A 281 17.94 -19.21 1.96
C MET A 281 18.55 -20.57 2.31
N ALA A 282 19.38 -20.61 3.33
CA ALA A 282 20.01 -21.82 3.83
C ALA A 282 19.22 -22.42 5.01
N PRO A 283 19.27 -23.74 5.21
CA PRO A 283 18.51 -24.43 6.25
C PRO A 283 18.91 -24.03 7.69
N PHE A 284 20.10 -23.48 7.87
CA PHE A 284 20.59 -22.99 9.18
C PHE A 284 20.22 -21.52 9.47
N GLY A 285 19.28 -20.94 8.68
CA GLY A 285 18.72 -19.61 8.94
C GLY A 285 19.46 -18.44 8.28
N LEU A 286 20.51 -18.70 7.46
CA LEU A 286 21.15 -17.66 6.65
C LEU A 286 20.26 -17.33 5.43
N SER A 287 20.07 -16.04 5.18
CA SER A 287 19.49 -15.52 3.95
C SER A 287 20.43 -14.48 3.35
N VAL A 288 20.72 -14.61 2.06
CA VAL A 288 21.48 -13.62 1.28
C VAL A 288 20.77 -13.32 0.00
N GLY A 289 20.91 -12.11 -0.50
CA GLY A 289 20.33 -11.75 -1.79
C GLY A 289 20.90 -10.48 -2.35
N ALA A 290 20.62 -10.30 -3.65
CA ALA A 290 20.98 -9.12 -4.41
C ALA A 290 19.81 -8.69 -5.28
N GLU A 291 19.65 -7.39 -5.43
CA GLU A 291 18.61 -6.78 -6.26
C GLU A 291 19.21 -5.64 -7.08
N TYR A 292 18.85 -5.60 -8.35
CA TYR A 292 19.19 -4.52 -9.26
C TYR A 292 17.93 -3.93 -9.87
N THR A 293 17.83 -2.61 -9.87
CA THR A 293 16.75 -1.86 -10.53
C THR A 293 17.35 -0.85 -11.51
N HIS A 294 16.90 -0.91 -12.74
CA HIS A 294 17.14 0.11 -13.74
C HIS A 294 15.83 0.81 -14.10
N TYR A 295 15.80 2.12 -13.99
CA TYR A 295 14.67 2.96 -14.33
C TYR A 295 15.08 4.03 -15.33
N ASN A 296 14.32 4.19 -16.41
CA ASN A 296 14.53 5.22 -17.40
C ASN A 296 13.20 5.86 -17.79
N LYS A 297 13.15 7.20 -17.78
CA LYS A 297 11.95 7.99 -18.07
C LYS A 297 12.31 9.23 -18.89
N PRO A 298 12.46 9.12 -20.22
CA PRO A 298 12.48 10.29 -21.09
C PRO A 298 11.08 10.92 -21.18
N SER A 299 11.04 12.25 -21.25
CA SER A 299 9.84 13.05 -21.37
C SER A 299 10.08 14.27 -22.23
N ASN A 300 9.03 14.74 -22.92
CA ASN A 300 9.04 15.96 -23.70
C ASN A 300 7.79 16.75 -23.36
N GLN A 301 7.90 18.06 -23.27
CA GLN A 301 6.76 18.97 -23.14
C GLN A 301 6.83 20.05 -24.23
N LEU A 302 5.71 20.35 -24.85
CA LEU A 302 5.51 21.55 -25.65
C LEU A 302 4.50 22.41 -24.90
N LEU A 303 4.88 23.63 -24.54
CA LEU A 303 4.00 24.61 -23.90
C LEU A 303 3.85 25.83 -24.81
N LYS A 304 2.61 26.31 -24.96
CA LYS A 304 2.25 27.59 -25.54
C LYS A 304 1.29 28.26 -24.59
N SER A 305 1.60 29.46 -24.13
CA SER A 305 0.78 30.20 -23.18
C SER A 305 0.87 31.69 -23.46
N THR A 306 -0.26 32.38 -23.30
CA THR A 306 -0.33 33.85 -23.27
C THR A 306 -0.92 34.25 -21.93
N PHE A 307 -0.14 35.02 -21.16
CA PHE A 307 -0.51 35.47 -19.83
C PHE A 307 -0.02 36.91 -19.60
N GLU A 308 -0.90 37.79 -19.14
CA GLU A 308 -0.62 39.24 -18.93
C GLU A 308 0.00 39.93 -20.16
N GLY A 309 -0.37 39.48 -21.34
CA GLY A 309 0.15 40.03 -22.62
C GLY A 309 1.53 39.49 -23.04
N GLU A 310 2.11 38.60 -22.26
CA GLU A 310 3.38 37.94 -22.58
C GLU A 310 3.13 36.55 -23.18
N ASP A 311 3.89 36.21 -24.22
CA ASP A 311 3.80 34.91 -24.89
C ASP A 311 4.91 34.00 -24.42
N TRP A 312 4.53 32.83 -23.90
CA TRP A 312 5.41 31.74 -23.49
C TRP A 312 5.32 30.61 -24.49
N ASN A 313 6.40 30.32 -25.20
CA ASN A 313 6.42 29.24 -26.16
C ASN A 313 7.76 28.52 -26.10
N PHE A 314 7.76 27.30 -25.60
CA PHE A 314 8.97 26.48 -25.48
C PHE A 314 8.70 25.00 -25.56
N ARG A 315 9.72 24.23 -25.86
CA ARG A 315 9.75 22.78 -25.76
C ARG A 315 10.78 22.38 -24.71
N THR A 316 10.45 21.42 -23.84
CA THR A 316 11.43 20.77 -22.95
C THR A 316 11.75 19.38 -23.44
N GLU A 317 12.99 18.96 -23.19
CA GLU A 317 13.42 17.56 -23.19
C GLU A 317 13.99 17.26 -21.83
N ASP A 318 13.43 16.26 -21.15
CA ASP A 318 13.88 15.80 -19.85
C ASP A 318 14.04 14.28 -19.84
N GLN A 319 15.00 13.81 -19.05
CA GLN A 319 15.22 12.41 -18.81
C GLN A 319 15.72 12.17 -17.41
N GLN A 320 15.20 11.14 -16.79
CA GLN A 320 15.71 10.59 -15.54
C GLN A 320 16.11 9.14 -15.74
N THR A 321 17.33 8.79 -15.31
CA THR A 321 17.84 7.42 -15.34
C THR A 321 18.37 7.07 -13.96
N ILE A 322 17.82 6.03 -13.33
CA ILE A 322 18.20 5.58 -12.00
C ILE A 322 18.68 4.14 -12.07
N ASP A 323 19.89 3.90 -11.59
CA ASP A 323 20.46 2.58 -11.35
C ASP A 323 20.61 2.36 -9.85
N ARG A 324 20.00 1.31 -9.31
CA ARG A 324 20.02 1.00 -7.87
C ARG A 324 20.38 -0.45 -7.63
N TRP A 325 21.36 -0.66 -6.78
CA TRP A 325 21.80 -1.96 -6.26
C TRP A 325 21.48 -2.09 -4.80
N LYS A 326 21.01 -3.25 -4.40
CA LYS A 326 20.84 -3.64 -3.00
C LYS A 326 21.43 -5.03 -2.80
N VAL A 327 22.27 -5.19 -1.78
CA VAL A 327 22.81 -6.47 -1.35
C VAL A 327 22.50 -6.62 0.15
N PHE A 328 22.06 -7.79 0.57
CA PHE A 328 21.75 -8.04 1.96
C PHE A 328 22.18 -9.43 2.40
N ALA A 329 22.50 -9.53 3.67
CA ALA A 329 22.71 -10.80 4.37
C ALA A 329 22.06 -10.72 5.75
N GLY A 330 21.35 -11.77 6.13
CA GLY A 330 20.71 -11.88 7.43
C GLY A 330 20.82 -13.29 7.98
N GLN A 331 20.95 -13.40 9.29
CA GLN A 331 21.01 -14.67 9.99
C GLN A 331 19.95 -14.71 11.09
N VAL A 332 19.25 -15.83 11.19
CA VAL A 332 18.29 -16.12 12.26
C VAL A 332 18.75 -17.37 13.01
N HIS A 333 18.89 -17.26 14.32
CA HIS A 333 19.23 -18.36 15.22
C HIS A 333 18.06 -18.63 16.16
N SER A 334 17.52 -19.84 16.12
CA SER A 334 16.61 -20.35 17.15
C SER A 334 17.44 -20.88 18.31
N LEU A 335 17.36 -20.22 19.45
CA LEU A 335 18.02 -20.58 20.67
C LEU A 335 17.07 -21.35 21.58
N GLY A 336 17.60 -22.04 22.59
CA GLY A 336 16.79 -22.70 23.61
C GLY A 336 15.79 -21.75 24.29
N ASN A 337 14.78 -22.30 24.99
CA ASN A 337 13.76 -21.55 25.73
C ASN A 337 12.97 -20.51 24.92
N ASN A 338 12.62 -20.82 23.65
CA ASN A 338 11.84 -19.97 22.76
C ASN A 338 12.48 -18.59 22.50
N TRP A 339 13.78 -18.47 22.49
CA TRP A 339 14.51 -17.32 22.01
C TRP A 339 14.82 -17.46 20.52
N GLU A 340 14.68 -16.38 19.78
CA GLU A 340 15.18 -16.21 18.44
C GLU A 340 16.04 -14.95 18.40
N LEU A 341 17.27 -15.06 17.93
CA LEU A 341 18.17 -13.96 17.67
C LEU A 341 18.26 -13.76 16.16
N ASN A 342 18.21 -12.52 15.70
CA ASN A 342 18.40 -12.19 14.29
C ASN A 342 19.36 -10.99 14.17
N TYR A 343 20.20 -11.01 13.12
CA TYR A 343 21.10 -9.90 12.80
C TYR A 343 21.44 -9.93 11.32
N GLY A 344 21.91 -8.80 10.80
CA GLY A 344 22.25 -8.72 9.39
C GLY A 344 22.70 -7.35 8.94
N VAL A 345 22.94 -7.27 7.64
CA VAL A 345 23.41 -6.08 6.95
C VAL A 345 22.63 -5.88 5.66
N ASN A 346 22.32 -4.62 5.35
CA ASN A 346 21.79 -4.19 4.07
C ASN A 346 22.67 -3.08 3.51
N LEU A 347 23.11 -3.23 2.28
CA LEU A 347 23.95 -2.28 1.57
C LEU A 347 23.20 -1.85 0.31
N GLU A 348 23.05 -0.55 0.09
CA GLU A 348 22.37 0.01 -1.06
C GLU A 348 23.24 1.10 -1.72
N TRP A 349 23.23 1.10 -3.04
CA TRP A 349 23.86 2.13 -3.87
C TRP A 349 22.87 2.56 -4.94
N ALA A 350 22.70 3.85 -5.12
CA ALA A 350 21.88 4.38 -6.18
C ALA A 350 22.61 5.51 -6.91
N ARG A 351 22.36 5.59 -8.20
CA ARG A 351 22.84 6.65 -9.06
C ARG A 351 21.67 7.18 -9.89
N ASP A 352 21.30 8.44 -9.69
CA ASP A 352 20.33 9.17 -10.51
C ASP A 352 21.06 10.16 -11.43
N LYS A 353 20.84 10.00 -12.72
CA LYS A 353 21.27 10.93 -13.77
C LYS A 353 20.03 11.57 -14.36
N SER A 354 19.94 12.88 -14.22
CA SER A 354 18.79 13.63 -14.70
C SER A 354 19.21 14.89 -15.42
N PHE A 355 18.44 15.25 -16.44
CA PHE A 355 18.59 16.53 -17.10
C PHE A 355 17.25 17.05 -17.58
N GLN A 356 17.14 18.37 -17.75
CA GLN A 356 16.06 19.07 -18.45
C GLN A 356 16.65 20.22 -19.25
N TRP A 357 16.27 20.30 -20.53
CA TRP A 357 16.70 21.36 -21.43
C TRP A 357 15.49 22.02 -22.07
N TYR A 358 15.58 23.35 -22.24
CA TYR A 358 14.57 24.13 -22.92
C TYR A 358 15.04 24.47 -24.33
N TYR A 359 14.11 24.46 -25.25
CA TYR A 359 14.35 24.73 -26.68
C TYR A 359 13.26 25.69 -27.18
N ASP A 360 13.65 26.63 -28.03
CA ASP A 360 12.75 27.38 -28.86
C ASP A 360 12.09 26.40 -29.85
N PRO A 361 10.77 26.30 -29.92
CA PRO A 361 10.08 25.29 -30.73
C PRO A 361 10.13 25.59 -32.24
N VAL A 362 10.49 26.83 -32.65
CA VAL A 362 10.60 27.22 -34.06
C VAL A 362 12.02 27.01 -34.57
N THR A 363 13.02 27.49 -33.86
CA THR A 363 14.42 27.41 -34.27
C THR A 363 15.10 26.09 -33.84
N GLY A 364 14.55 25.40 -32.84
CA GLY A 364 15.15 24.22 -32.25
C GLY A 364 16.40 24.48 -31.43
N GLN A 365 16.76 25.74 -31.20
CA GLN A 365 17.92 26.12 -30.41
C GLN A 365 17.62 26.06 -28.91
N LYS A 366 18.64 25.76 -28.08
CA LYS A 366 18.51 25.85 -26.63
C LYS A 366 18.19 27.28 -26.22
N THR A 367 17.25 27.43 -25.30
CA THR A 367 16.80 28.71 -24.77
C THR A 367 16.70 28.68 -23.25
N ASN A 368 16.57 29.81 -22.61
CA ASN A 368 16.18 29.95 -21.22
C ASN A 368 14.78 30.55 -21.17
N VAL A 369 13.97 30.08 -20.23
CA VAL A 369 12.65 30.65 -19.93
C VAL A 369 12.70 31.44 -18.63
N ALA A 370 11.76 32.38 -18.44
CA ALA A 370 11.69 33.14 -17.21
C ALA A 370 11.52 32.21 -16.00
N GLY A 371 12.43 32.33 -15.04
CA GLY A 371 12.45 31.48 -13.83
C GLY A 371 13.39 30.27 -13.90
N GLY A 372 14.02 29.96 -15.03
CA GLY A 372 15.00 28.87 -15.07
C GLY A 372 15.64 28.61 -16.42
N GLY A 373 16.88 28.07 -16.36
CA GLY A 373 17.59 27.48 -17.49
C GLY A 373 17.53 25.96 -17.43
N GLY A 374 18.10 25.30 -18.46
CA GLY A 374 18.27 23.86 -18.41
C GLY A 374 19.24 23.44 -17.31
N PHE A 375 19.06 22.24 -16.78
CA PHE A 375 19.94 21.69 -15.74
C PHE A 375 20.37 20.27 -16.11
N SER A 376 21.46 19.82 -15.47
CA SER A 376 21.90 18.43 -15.45
C SER A 376 22.36 18.10 -14.04
N SER A 377 21.93 16.99 -13.49
CA SER A 377 22.23 16.53 -12.14
C SER A 377 22.73 15.09 -12.14
N LEU A 378 23.69 14.83 -11.27
CA LEU A 378 24.16 13.49 -10.91
C LEU A 378 24.06 13.36 -9.39
N LEU A 379 23.21 12.47 -8.92
CA LEU A 379 23.05 12.16 -7.50
C LEU A 379 23.48 10.71 -7.24
N ASP A 380 24.57 10.55 -6.49
CA ASP A 380 25.03 9.26 -5.99
C ASP A 380 24.63 9.11 -4.53
N GLU A 381 23.99 7.99 -4.18
CA GLU A 381 23.56 7.67 -2.82
C GLU A 381 24.14 6.35 -2.37
N GLN A 382 24.45 6.27 -1.07
CA GLN A 382 24.89 5.05 -0.40
C GLN A 382 24.18 4.93 0.94
N SER A 383 23.64 3.73 1.23
CA SER A 383 23.11 3.37 2.53
C SER A 383 23.76 2.08 3.03
N GLN A 384 24.23 2.11 4.26
CA GLN A 384 24.80 0.96 4.98
C GLN A 384 24.01 0.78 6.26
N ASN A 385 23.26 -0.30 6.37
CA ASN A 385 22.41 -0.59 7.52
C ASN A 385 22.83 -1.90 8.16
N VAL A 386 23.15 -1.87 9.45
CA VAL A 386 23.45 -3.05 10.27
C VAL A 386 22.38 -3.15 11.35
N TYR A 387 21.89 -4.35 11.61
CA TYR A 387 20.87 -4.56 12.61
C TYR A 387 21.10 -5.81 13.46
N ALA A 388 20.56 -5.75 14.68
CA ALA A 388 20.38 -6.90 15.55
C ALA A 388 18.99 -6.84 16.20
N GLY A 389 18.39 -8.01 16.41
CA GLY A 389 17.07 -8.11 17.00
C GLY A 389 16.83 -9.46 17.65
N PHE A 390 15.75 -9.54 18.39
CA PHE A 390 15.34 -10.75 19.11
C PHE A 390 13.83 -10.96 19.06
N SER A 391 13.42 -12.20 19.23
CA SER A 391 12.05 -12.59 19.58
C SER A 391 12.08 -13.54 20.78
N LYS A 392 11.15 -13.35 21.72
CA LYS A 392 11.00 -14.20 22.90
C LYS A 392 9.53 -14.51 23.17
N VAL A 393 9.22 -15.77 23.28
CA VAL A 393 7.95 -16.25 23.85
C VAL A 393 8.21 -16.62 25.31
N PHE A 394 7.80 -15.75 26.24
CA PHE A 394 8.00 -15.97 27.69
C PHE A 394 7.03 -17.04 28.23
N SER A 395 5.80 -17.03 27.68
CA SER A 395 4.75 -17.98 28.03
C SER A 395 3.71 -18.01 26.92
N GLN A 396 2.68 -18.84 27.06
CA GLN A 396 1.51 -18.82 26.16
C GLN A 396 0.77 -17.46 26.14
N LYS A 397 1.01 -16.60 27.17
CA LYS A 397 0.35 -15.31 27.31
C LYS A 397 1.21 -14.12 26.90
N TRP A 398 2.54 -14.25 26.88
CA TRP A 398 3.45 -13.13 26.69
C TRP A 398 4.49 -13.40 25.62
N GLN A 399 4.55 -12.51 24.64
CA GLN A 399 5.56 -12.51 23.58
C GLN A 399 6.15 -11.11 23.45
N MET A 400 7.43 -11.02 23.19
CA MET A 400 8.13 -9.77 22.93
C MET A 400 9.10 -9.96 21.76
N ASN A 401 9.16 -8.97 20.89
CA ASN A 401 10.22 -8.87 19.89
C ASN A 401 10.71 -7.43 19.82
N GLY A 402 11.96 -7.28 19.45
CA GLY A 402 12.57 -5.97 19.31
C GLY A 402 13.80 -6.03 18.43
N SER A 403 14.20 -4.88 17.93
CA SER A 403 15.42 -4.74 17.15
C SER A 403 16.00 -3.35 17.29
N LEU A 404 17.29 -3.27 17.05
CA LEU A 404 18.01 -2.02 16.85
C LEU A 404 18.69 -2.08 15.49
N ALA A 405 18.45 -1.07 14.65
CA ALA A 405 19.18 -0.88 13.41
C ALA A 405 19.97 0.42 13.46
N VAL A 406 21.16 0.42 12.88
CA VAL A 406 22.02 1.58 12.73
C VAL A 406 22.30 1.74 11.24
N GLU A 407 22.04 2.93 10.72
CA GLU A 407 22.22 3.26 9.32
C GLU A 407 23.18 4.43 9.16
N HIS A 408 24.11 4.29 8.25
CA HIS A 408 24.88 5.37 7.68
C HIS A 408 24.35 5.65 6.28
N PHE A 409 23.80 6.85 6.07
CA PHE A 409 23.32 7.30 4.77
C PHE A 409 24.15 8.47 4.27
N LYS A 410 24.60 8.39 3.03
CA LYS A 410 25.42 9.41 2.40
C LYS A 410 24.96 9.71 0.96
N ASN A 411 24.80 10.99 0.67
CA ASN A 411 24.74 11.54 -0.70
C ASN A 411 25.45 12.91 -0.74
N ALA A 412 25.25 13.71 -1.79
CA ALA A 412 25.85 15.01 -1.93
C ALA A 412 25.41 16.03 -0.85
N ALA A 413 24.16 15.95 -0.37
CA ALA A 413 23.56 16.86 0.60
C ALA A 413 23.66 16.35 2.04
N TRP A 414 23.67 15.01 2.25
CA TRP A 414 23.60 14.41 3.58
C TRP A 414 24.73 13.40 3.82
N ASN A 415 25.23 13.38 5.05
CA ASN A 415 26.16 12.38 5.55
C ASN A 415 25.79 12.13 7.03
N ASP A 416 24.84 11.23 7.27
CA ASP A 416 24.12 11.13 8.52
C ASP A 416 24.07 9.70 9.07
N TRP A 417 24.22 9.57 10.39
CA TRP A 417 24.02 8.34 11.13
C TRP A 417 22.67 8.38 11.83
N SER A 418 21.91 7.31 11.71
CA SER A 418 20.60 7.20 12.33
C SER A 418 20.44 5.86 13.04
N VAL A 419 19.72 5.86 14.17
CA VAL A 419 19.45 4.68 15.00
C VAL A 419 17.95 4.46 15.05
N TYR A 420 17.53 3.21 14.84
CA TYR A 420 16.12 2.83 14.72
C TYR A 420 15.77 1.72 15.73
N PRO A 421 15.36 2.07 16.97
CA PRO A 421 14.78 1.13 17.89
C PRO A 421 13.36 0.73 17.49
N THR A 422 13.05 -0.56 17.66
CA THR A 422 11.71 -1.12 17.52
C THR A 422 11.44 -2.08 18.67
N LEU A 423 10.28 -1.99 19.31
CA LEU A 423 9.86 -2.89 20.36
C LEU A 423 8.37 -3.22 20.19
N ASN A 424 8.03 -4.50 20.26
CA ASN A 424 6.66 -4.98 20.31
C ASN A 424 6.46 -5.91 21.48
N LEU A 425 5.43 -5.65 22.26
CA LEU A 425 4.98 -6.49 23.37
C LEU A 425 3.57 -6.98 23.03
N THR A 426 3.36 -8.30 23.04
CA THR A 426 2.06 -8.93 22.84
C THR A 426 1.63 -9.66 24.08
N TRP A 427 0.42 -9.37 24.55
CA TRP A 427 -0.22 -10.01 25.68
C TRP A 427 -1.51 -10.70 25.26
N LEU A 428 -1.65 -11.97 25.61
CA LEU A 428 -2.78 -12.85 25.33
C LEU A 428 -3.47 -13.19 26.66
N PRO A 429 -4.26 -12.27 27.26
CA PRO A 429 -4.82 -12.47 28.61
C PRO A 429 -5.78 -13.68 28.67
N ALA A 430 -6.57 -13.88 27.63
CA ALA A 430 -7.53 -14.98 27.52
C ALA A 430 -7.73 -15.36 26.05
N ALA A 431 -8.40 -16.47 25.77
CA ALA A 431 -8.75 -16.88 24.41
C ALA A 431 -9.57 -15.78 23.70
N GLY A 432 -9.16 -15.44 22.48
CA GLY A 432 -9.79 -14.40 21.68
C GLY A 432 -9.44 -12.94 22.07
N HIS A 433 -8.52 -12.72 23.01
CA HIS A 433 -8.05 -11.39 23.41
C HIS A 433 -6.55 -11.26 23.10
N ILE A 434 -6.20 -10.27 22.28
CA ILE A 434 -4.81 -9.96 21.92
C ILE A 434 -4.60 -8.46 22.19
N ILE A 435 -3.61 -8.12 23.02
CA ILE A 435 -3.18 -6.75 23.27
C ILE A 435 -1.76 -6.60 22.76
N GLN A 436 -1.51 -5.62 21.91
CA GLN A 436 -0.18 -5.33 21.36
C GLN A 436 0.20 -3.89 21.63
N LEU A 437 1.34 -3.68 22.30
CA LEU A 437 2.01 -2.38 22.40
C LEU A 437 3.20 -2.38 21.45
N GLY A 438 3.26 -1.37 20.58
CA GLY A 438 4.36 -1.19 19.64
C GLY A 438 4.99 0.18 19.78
N LEU A 439 6.32 0.21 19.79
CA LEU A 439 7.14 1.42 19.71
C LEU A 439 8.06 1.27 18.50
N SER A 440 8.13 2.28 17.65
CA SER A 440 8.99 2.23 16.48
C SER A 440 9.49 3.61 16.07
N SER A 441 10.60 3.60 15.34
CA SER A 441 11.15 4.77 14.67
C SER A 441 11.44 4.47 13.21
N ASP A 442 11.41 5.52 12.39
CA ASP A 442 11.64 5.42 10.94
C ASP A 442 12.25 6.70 10.38
N LYS A 443 12.74 6.63 9.16
CA LYS A 443 13.24 7.75 8.39
C LYS A 443 12.71 7.65 6.95
N GLY A 444 12.01 8.67 6.50
CA GLY A 444 11.56 8.78 5.11
C GLY A 444 12.53 9.63 4.29
N TYR A 445 12.87 9.17 3.09
CA TYR A 445 13.71 9.91 2.16
C TYR A 445 12.84 10.59 1.11
N PRO A 446 13.13 11.85 0.73
CA PRO A 446 12.49 12.49 -0.41
C PRO A 446 12.73 11.68 -1.69
N ASP A 447 11.78 11.73 -2.61
CA ASP A 447 11.98 11.12 -3.92
C ASP A 447 13.03 11.87 -4.75
N TYR A 448 13.66 11.17 -5.71
CA TYR A 448 14.73 11.74 -6.53
C TYR A 448 14.31 12.95 -7.35
N TRP A 449 13.01 13.02 -7.74
CA TRP A 449 12.50 14.14 -8.52
C TRP A 449 12.42 15.42 -7.68
N SER A 450 11.95 15.32 -6.44
CA SER A 450 11.85 16.44 -5.51
C SER A 450 13.20 17.06 -5.14
N LEU A 451 14.30 16.27 -5.24
CA LEU A 451 15.67 16.70 -4.96
C LEU A 451 16.36 17.41 -6.14
N GLN A 452 15.76 17.46 -7.31
CA GLN A 452 16.36 18.07 -8.49
C GLN A 452 16.17 19.60 -8.46
N SER A 453 17.14 20.33 -9.02
CA SER A 453 17.03 21.78 -9.23
C SER A 453 16.24 22.09 -10.49
N THR A 454 15.00 21.55 -10.58
CA THR A 454 14.16 21.70 -11.77
C THR A 454 13.05 22.70 -11.55
N THR A 455 12.65 23.38 -12.62
CA THR A 455 11.38 24.11 -12.70
C THR A 455 10.56 23.53 -13.85
N THR A 456 9.37 23.02 -13.57
CA THR A 456 8.41 22.56 -14.56
C THR A 456 7.24 23.53 -14.59
N HIS A 457 6.92 24.07 -15.76
CA HIS A 457 5.78 24.97 -15.94
C HIS A 457 4.56 24.18 -16.38
N SER A 458 3.49 24.18 -15.58
CA SER A 458 2.18 23.68 -16.01
C SER A 458 1.56 24.67 -17.02
N ASN A 459 1.70 25.94 -16.73
CA ASN A 459 1.34 27.08 -17.55
C ASN A 459 2.21 28.28 -17.14
N ALA A 460 1.98 29.49 -17.64
CA ALA A 460 2.81 30.65 -17.31
C ALA A 460 2.62 31.13 -15.86
N TYR A 461 1.41 30.96 -15.29
CA TYR A 461 1.13 31.33 -13.89
C TYR A 461 1.55 30.26 -12.87
N THR A 462 1.68 28.98 -13.28
CA THR A 462 1.90 27.85 -12.36
C THR A 462 3.20 27.14 -12.67
N GLU A 463 4.10 27.15 -11.69
CA GLU A 463 5.38 26.41 -11.73
C GLU A 463 5.50 25.40 -10.59
N ILE A 464 6.23 24.31 -10.85
CA ILE A 464 6.60 23.30 -9.87
C ILE A 464 8.11 23.28 -9.77
N VAL A 465 8.65 23.56 -8.57
CA VAL A 465 10.08 23.73 -8.34
C VAL A 465 10.59 22.63 -7.43
N GLY A 466 11.65 21.97 -7.84
CA GLY A 466 12.36 21.00 -7.02
C GLY A 466 13.15 21.66 -5.89
N ASN A 467 13.56 20.87 -4.90
CA ASN A 467 14.26 21.37 -3.70
C ASN A 467 15.44 20.46 -3.31
N PRO A 468 16.67 20.75 -3.78
CA PRO A 468 17.86 19.98 -3.41
C PRO A 468 18.20 20.01 -1.92
N SER A 469 17.63 20.98 -1.16
CA SER A 469 17.90 21.16 0.27
C SER A 469 16.99 20.31 1.17
N LEU A 470 16.07 19.52 0.60
CA LEU A 470 15.18 18.68 1.39
C LEU A 470 15.96 17.73 2.29
N SER A 471 15.55 17.69 3.56
CA SER A 471 16.05 16.75 4.55
C SER A 471 15.14 15.53 4.68
N PRO A 472 15.69 14.34 4.96
CA PRO A 472 14.88 13.18 5.32
C PRO A 472 14.12 13.42 6.61
N ASN A 473 12.84 13.01 6.65
CA ASN A 473 12.06 13.09 7.88
C ASN A 473 12.41 11.97 8.86
N LYS A 474 12.16 12.21 10.16
CA LYS A 474 12.33 11.22 11.25
C LYS A 474 11.00 11.03 11.96
N GLN A 475 10.46 9.82 11.91
CA GLN A 475 9.18 9.48 12.51
C GLN A 475 9.36 8.60 13.76
N TYR A 476 8.64 8.94 14.82
CA TYR A 476 8.51 8.16 16.05
C TYR A 476 7.06 7.84 16.28
N GLN A 477 6.75 6.60 16.64
CA GLN A 477 5.39 6.17 16.85
C GLN A 477 5.25 5.24 18.05
N ALA A 478 4.17 5.44 18.80
CA ALA A 478 3.64 4.52 19.80
C ALA A 478 2.22 4.11 19.39
N ALA A 479 1.90 2.82 19.48
CA ALA A 479 0.57 2.31 19.18
C ALA A 479 0.17 1.19 20.15
N LEU A 480 -1.07 1.24 20.64
CA LEU A 480 -1.68 0.20 21.47
C LEU A 480 -2.87 -0.37 20.72
N SER A 481 -2.81 -1.64 20.35
CA SER A 481 -3.88 -2.34 19.64
C SER A 481 -4.53 -3.40 20.53
N TYR A 482 -5.84 -3.43 20.55
CA TYR A 482 -6.64 -4.48 21.17
C TYR A 482 -7.45 -5.22 20.12
N ILE A 483 -7.26 -6.52 20.00
CA ILE A 483 -7.96 -7.40 19.08
C ILE A 483 -8.82 -8.36 19.87
N LEU A 484 -10.15 -8.26 19.68
CA LEU A 484 -11.15 -9.05 20.36
C LEU A 484 -11.75 -10.08 19.41
N LYS A 485 -11.86 -11.33 19.88
CA LYS A 485 -12.42 -12.48 19.14
C LYS A 485 -11.79 -12.67 17.75
N SER A 486 -10.51 -12.31 17.63
CA SER A 486 -9.73 -12.40 16.38
C SER A 486 -10.36 -11.65 15.19
N LYS A 487 -11.22 -10.66 15.41
CA LYS A 487 -11.93 -9.93 14.34
C LYS A 487 -12.19 -8.45 14.61
N TYR A 488 -12.40 -8.03 15.87
CA TYR A 488 -12.57 -6.63 16.22
C TYR A 488 -11.21 -6.03 16.56
N VAL A 489 -10.84 -4.94 15.89
CA VAL A 489 -9.52 -4.29 16.09
C VAL A 489 -9.75 -2.86 16.53
N PHE A 490 -9.19 -2.50 17.69
CA PHE A 490 -9.18 -1.14 18.24
C PHE A 490 -7.73 -0.73 18.43
N THR A 491 -7.35 0.44 17.95
CA THR A 491 -5.98 0.93 18.07
C THR A 491 -6.00 2.40 18.50
N ALA A 492 -5.21 2.71 19.51
CA ALA A 492 -4.84 4.10 19.85
C ALA A 492 -3.38 4.31 19.43
N TYR A 493 -3.07 5.46 18.86
CA TYR A 493 -1.73 5.76 18.39
C TYR A 493 -1.36 7.22 18.59
N PHE A 494 -0.06 7.44 18.69
CA PHE A 494 0.58 8.75 18.62
C PHE A 494 1.77 8.66 17.68
N SER A 495 1.91 9.64 16.79
CA SER A 495 3.07 9.79 15.90
C SER A 495 3.60 11.22 15.95
N HIS A 496 4.92 11.34 15.87
CA HIS A 496 5.64 12.59 15.71
C HIS A 496 6.63 12.43 14.55
N THR A 497 6.47 13.25 13.52
CA THR A 497 7.36 13.27 12.35
C THR A 497 8.07 14.59 12.33
N LYS A 498 9.35 14.57 12.64
CA LYS A 498 10.25 15.75 12.54
C LYS A 498 10.73 15.89 11.10
N ASP A 499 10.97 17.14 10.66
CA ASP A 499 11.39 17.46 9.30
C ASP A 499 10.42 16.88 8.25
N TYR A 500 9.10 16.89 8.57
CA TYR A 500 8.06 16.40 7.68
C TYR A 500 8.10 17.17 6.37
N PHE A 501 8.19 16.49 5.23
CA PHE A 501 8.23 17.16 3.94
C PHE A 501 6.96 16.91 3.13
N ILE A 502 6.47 17.99 2.54
CA ILE A 502 5.24 18.00 1.75
C ILE A 502 5.31 19.06 0.67
N GLN A 503 4.61 18.86 -0.43
CA GLN A 503 4.48 19.87 -1.47
C GLN A 503 3.41 20.89 -1.08
N LEU A 504 3.79 22.13 -0.99
CA LEU A 504 2.93 23.27 -0.66
C LEU A 504 2.93 24.28 -1.81
N LEU A 505 1.86 25.07 -1.87
CA LEU A 505 1.72 26.16 -2.82
C LEU A 505 2.04 27.49 -2.12
N TYR A 506 2.81 28.32 -2.81
CA TYR A 506 3.13 29.68 -2.41
C TYR A 506 2.86 30.64 -3.57
N GLN A 507 2.14 31.75 -3.31
CA GLN A 507 2.01 32.86 -4.25
C GLN A 507 3.19 33.81 -4.07
N ASN A 508 4.04 33.92 -5.10
CA ASN A 508 5.25 34.72 -5.02
C ASN A 508 4.90 36.23 -5.03
N PRO A 509 5.23 37.02 -3.99
CA PRO A 509 4.84 38.43 -3.96
C PRO A 509 5.66 39.33 -4.88
N ASP A 510 6.79 38.84 -5.43
CA ASP A 510 7.64 39.61 -6.35
C ASP A 510 7.30 39.35 -7.83
N ARG A 511 6.61 38.24 -8.10
CA ARG A 511 6.24 37.80 -9.47
C ARG A 511 4.82 37.24 -9.47
N LEU A 512 4.08 37.50 -10.52
CA LEU A 512 2.72 36.95 -10.67
C LEU A 512 2.78 35.46 -11.06
N VAL A 513 3.28 34.63 -10.14
CA VAL A 513 3.47 33.17 -10.30
C VAL A 513 3.12 32.48 -8.99
N GLN A 514 2.36 31.36 -9.10
CA GLN A 514 2.20 30.44 -7.99
C GLN A 514 3.18 29.27 -8.11
N THR A 515 3.88 28.98 -7.04
CA THR A 515 4.93 27.96 -7.00
C THR A 515 4.52 26.80 -6.12
N TYR A 516 4.48 25.59 -6.68
CA TYR A 516 4.44 24.36 -5.92
C TYR A 516 5.86 23.90 -5.61
N ARG A 517 6.17 23.73 -4.33
CA ARG A 517 7.49 23.28 -3.90
C ARG A 517 7.37 22.33 -2.71
N THR A 518 8.14 21.23 -2.73
CA THR A 518 8.26 20.38 -1.55
C THR A 518 9.22 21.02 -0.56
N LEU A 519 8.74 21.22 0.67
CA LEU A 519 9.49 21.87 1.77
C LEU A 519 9.46 20.97 2.99
N ASN A 520 10.44 21.12 3.90
CA ASN A 520 10.39 20.50 5.21
C ASN A 520 9.63 21.40 6.18
N GLU A 521 8.62 20.88 6.84
CA GLU A 521 8.01 21.49 8.01
C GLU A 521 8.80 21.15 9.28
N ASP A 522 8.70 21.95 10.34
CA ASP A 522 9.31 21.64 11.65
C ASP A 522 8.89 20.26 12.11
N TYR A 523 7.57 19.99 12.08
CA TYR A 523 7.00 18.68 12.39
C TYR A 523 5.53 18.55 12.00
N MET A 524 5.12 17.29 11.85
CA MET A 524 3.72 16.86 11.90
C MET A 524 3.53 15.93 13.09
N GLN A 525 2.47 16.16 13.88
CA GLN A 525 2.03 15.30 14.98
C GLN A 525 0.62 14.79 14.72
N GLN A 526 0.36 13.55 15.10
CA GLN A 526 -0.97 12.98 15.03
C GLN A 526 -1.22 12.07 16.26
N ALA A 527 -2.36 12.25 16.92
CA ALA A 527 -2.86 11.37 17.97
C ALA A 527 -4.27 10.91 17.61
N GLY A 528 -4.51 9.61 17.63
CA GLY A 528 -5.81 9.13 17.17
C GLY A 528 -6.21 7.76 17.69
N ILE A 529 -7.47 7.44 17.42
CA ILE A 529 -8.05 6.13 17.61
C ILE A 529 -8.61 5.63 16.31
N GLN A 530 -8.51 4.33 16.08
CA GLN A 530 -9.16 3.65 14.96
C GLN A 530 -9.85 2.38 15.45
N ALA A 531 -10.96 2.04 14.81
CA ALA A 531 -11.70 0.82 15.09
C ALA A 531 -12.07 0.12 13.78
N THR A 532 -11.96 -1.21 13.76
CA THR A 532 -12.49 -2.08 12.68
C THR A 532 -13.46 -3.06 13.32
N ILE A 533 -14.71 -3.00 12.92
CA ILE A 533 -15.81 -3.76 13.51
C ILE A 533 -16.56 -4.50 12.40
N PRO A 534 -16.24 -5.78 12.14
CA PRO A 534 -17.05 -6.62 11.26
C PRO A 534 -18.28 -7.13 11.98
N PHE A 535 -19.42 -7.21 11.28
CA PHE A 535 -20.63 -7.85 11.77
C PHE A 535 -21.37 -8.56 10.63
N ALA A 536 -22.29 -9.45 11.00
CA ALA A 536 -23.13 -10.16 10.05
C ALA A 536 -24.57 -10.21 10.58
N VAL A 537 -25.54 -10.12 9.69
CA VAL A 537 -26.96 -10.34 9.97
C VAL A 537 -27.42 -11.55 9.17
N GLY A 538 -27.71 -12.63 9.88
CA GLY A 538 -27.96 -13.92 9.24
C GLY A 538 -26.83 -14.29 8.29
N ASP A 539 -27.20 -15.00 7.22
CA ASP A 539 -26.25 -15.42 6.17
C ASP A 539 -26.30 -14.55 4.92
N TRP A 540 -27.09 -13.47 4.96
CA TRP A 540 -27.36 -12.67 3.77
C TRP A 540 -26.66 -11.33 3.77
N TRP A 541 -26.25 -10.78 4.94
CA TRP A 541 -25.57 -9.49 5.04
C TRP A 541 -24.31 -9.59 5.90
N ASN A 542 -23.16 -9.33 5.29
CA ASN A 542 -21.87 -9.18 5.96
C ASN A 542 -21.42 -7.73 5.81
N ALA A 543 -21.01 -7.11 6.91
CA ALA A 543 -20.53 -5.75 6.92
C ALA A 543 -19.21 -5.62 7.69
N GLN A 544 -18.38 -4.67 7.28
CA GLN A 544 -17.20 -4.24 8.01
C GLN A 544 -17.21 -2.73 8.11
N THR A 545 -17.31 -2.21 9.32
CA THR A 545 -17.18 -0.78 9.58
C THR A 545 -15.78 -0.45 10.05
N ARG A 546 -15.29 0.73 9.65
CA ARG A 546 -14.05 1.32 10.14
C ARG A 546 -14.30 2.75 10.54
N PHE A 547 -13.71 3.13 11.65
CA PHE A 547 -13.75 4.48 12.19
C PHE A 547 -12.35 4.95 12.51
N ILE A 548 -12.03 6.19 12.15
CA ILE A 548 -10.81 6.90 12.54
C ILE A 548 -11.24 8.23 13.13
N GLY A 549 -10.75 8.56 14.32
CA GLY A 549 -10.82 9.89 14.89
C GLY A 549 -9.41 10.31 15.30
N ALA A 550 -8.94 11.43 14.83
CA ALA A 550 -7.57 11.88 15.12
C ALA A 550 -7.47 13.40 15.25
N TRP A 551 -6.58 13.82 16.12
CA TRP A 551 -6.05 15.16 16.18
C TRP A 551 -4.75 15.19 15.35
N GLN A 552 -4.59 16.22 14.54
CA GLN A 552 -3.40 16.47 13.71
C GLN A 552 -2.92 17.89 13.96
N ARG A 553 -1.59 18.08 14.05
CA ARG A 553 -0.93 19.37 14.11
C ARG A 553 0.24 19.40 13.16
N GLU A 554 0.32 20.43 12.36
CA GLU A 554 1.41 20.72 11.42
C GLU A 554 1.99 22.10 11.75
N LYS A 555 3.31 22.18 11.79
CA LYS A 555 4.02 23.42 12.10
C LYS A 555 5.20 23.59 11.16
N ASP A 556 5.29 24.78 10.58
CA ASP A 556 6.44 25.27 9.84
C ASP A 556 6.72 26.72 10.29
N SER A 557 7.87 26.94 10.95
CA SER A 557 8.29 28.26 11.42
C SER A 557 9.03 29.06 10.35
N ASP A 558 9.33 28.45 9.20
CA ASP A 558 10.17 29.01 8.13
C ASP A 558 9.51 28.90 6.74
N PHE A 559 8.15 28.73 6.71
CA PHE A 559 7.43 28.70 5.45
C PHE A 559 7.43 30.09 4.81
N TYR A 560 8.44 30.35 3.98
CA TYR A 560 8.69 31.67 3.35
C TYR A 560 8.56 32.80 4.39
N ASP A 561 7.64 33.74 4.16
CA ASP A 561 7.32 34.89 5.05
C ASP A 561 6.01 34.67 5.86
N ILE A 562 5.40 33.51 5.77
CA ILE A 562 4.07 33.18 6.34
C ILE A 562 4.09 31.91 7.17
N PRO A 563 4.85 31.85 8.29
CA PRO A 563 4.93 30.68 9.13
C PRO A 563 3.55 30.23 9.63
N PHE A 564 3.38 28.92 9.86
CA PHE A 564 2.11 28.39 10.37
C PHE A 564 2.31 27.39 11.52
N ASP A 565 1.30 27.35 12.39
CA ASP A 565 1.12 26.32 13.43
C ASP A 565 -0.38 26.01 13.50
N ARG A 566 -0.77 24.95 12.78
CA ARG A 566 -2.18 24.63 12.56
C ARG A 566 -2.52 23.27 13.12
N ASN A 567 -3.73 23.12 13.65
CA ASN A 567 -4.22 21.85 14.13
C ASN A 567 -5.72 21.65 13.86
N ILE A 568 -6.15 20.39 13.80
CA ILE A 568 -7.53 20.03 13.57
C ILE A 568 -7.85 18.67 14.21
N PHE A 569 -9.10 18.50 14.62
CA PHE A 569 -9.67 17.16 14.83
C PHE A 569 -10.41 16.74 13.57
N PHE A 570 -10.08 15.56 13.05
CA PHE A 570 -10.77 15.00 11.91
C PHE A 570 -11.29 13.59 12.18
N GLY A 571 -12.33 13.22 11.45
CA GLY A 571 -12.93 11.89 11.50
C GLY A 571 -13.09 11.30 10.11
N MET A 572 -13.01 9.97 10.05
CA MET A 572 -13.31 9.20 8.85
C MET A 572 -14.14 7.98 9.24
N PHE A 573 -15.20 7.73 8.50
CA PHE A 573 -16.03 6.54 8.63
C PHE A 573 -16.09 5.82 7.29
N MET A 574 -15.87 4.51 7.31
CA MET A 574 -15.97 3.64 6.15
C MET A 574 -16.88 2.47 6.48
N MET A 575 -17.70 2.05 5.52
CA MET A 575 -18.53 0.86 5.66
C MET A 575 -18.51 0.07 4.36
N ASN A 576 -18.09 -1.18 4.45
CA ASN A 576 -18.12 -2.14 3.35
C ASN A 576 -19.23 -3.16 3.62
N ASN A 577 -20.18 -3.28 2.71
CA ASN A 577 -21.32 -4.19 2.83
C ASN A 577 -21.28 -5.22 1.70
N THR A 578 -21.59 -6.46 2.02
CA THR A 578 -21.81 -7.56 1.10
C THR A 578 -23.17 -8.19 1.38
N PHE A 579 -24.10 -8.05 0.45
CA PHE A 579 -25.43 -8.66 0.51
C PHE A 579 -25.44 -9.89 -0.37
N ILE A 580 -25.60 -11.08 0.21
CA ILE A 580 -25.71 -12.35 -0.51
C ILE A 580 -27.12 -12.48 -1.06
N LEU A 581 -27.30 -12.18 -2.34
CA LEU A 581 -28.61 -12.23 -3.01
C LEU A 581 -29.03 -13.68 -3.31
N SER A 582 -28.07 -14.54 -3.64
CA SER A 582 -28.31 -15.96 -3.90
C SER A 582 -27.07 -16.80 -3.65
N LYS A 583 -27.09 -17.66 -2.64
CA LYS A 583 -26.04 -18.66 -2.40
C LYS A 583 -25.96 -19.70 -3.54
N LYS A 584 -27.12 -20.13 -4.06
CA LYS A 584 -27.20 -21.12 -5.13
C LYS A 584 -26.54 -20.64 -6.43
N HIS A 585 -26.73 -19.38 -6.76
CA HIS A 585 -26.20 -18.77 -7.99
C HIS A 585 -24.92 -17.97 -7.74
N ASN A 586 -24.39 -17.99 -6.50
CA ASN A 586 -23.20 -17.22 -6.10
C ASN A 586 -23.28 -15.76 -6.53
N LEU A 587 -24.40 -15.11 -6.20
CA LEU A 587 -24.73 -13.72 -6.56
C LEU A 587 -24.70 -12.86 -5.31
N ALA A 588 -23.93 -11.77 -5.34
CA ALA A 588 -23.81 -10.81 -4.25
C ALA A 588 -23.83 -9.37 -4.75
N LEU A 589 -24.44 -8.48 -3.96
CA LEU A 589 -24.37 -7.02 -4.13
C LEU A 589 -23.39 -6.48 -3.08
N LEU A 590 -22.42 -5.72 -3.51
CA LEU A 590 -21.47 -5.01 -2.65
C LEU A 590 -21.81 -3.52 -2.68
N VAL A 591 -21.93 -2.90 -1.50
CA VAL A 591 -22.14 -1.45 -1.36
C VAL A 591 -21.13 -0.93 -0.34
N ASN A 592 -20.22 -0.07 -0.79
CA ASN A 592 -19.13 0.45 0.02
C ASN A 592 -19.23 1.97 0.08
N GLY A 593 -19.11 2.53 1.26
CA GLY A 593 -19.15 3.97 1.45
C GLY A 593 -18.04 4.46 2.37
N MET A 594 -17.59 5.68 2.13
CA MET A 594 -16.66 6.41 2.99
C MET A 594 -17.11 7.86 3.09
N ILE A 595 -16.97 8.41 4.29
CA ILE A 595 -17.08 9.86 4.53
C ILE A 595 -15.89 10.30 5.39
N ARG A 596 -15.37 11.49 5.14
CA ARG A 596 -14.36 12.15 5.95
C ARG A 596 -14.79 13.59 6.25
N SER A 597 -14.44 14.03 7.44
CA SER A 597 -14.62 15.44 7.84
C SER A 597 -13.60 16.33 7.11
N LYS A 598 -13.67 17.63 7.38
CA LYS A 598 -12.63 18.59 7.03
C LYS A 598 -11.28 18.16 7.59
N GLY A 599 -10.19 18.55 6.90
CA GLY A 599 -8.80 18.32 7.27
C GLY A 599 -7.94 19.53 6.96
N ILE A 600 -6.66 19.45 7.30
CA ILE A 600 -5.61 20.41 6.90
C ILE A 600 -4.46 19.65 6.24
N GLN A 601 -3.68 20.38 5.46
CA GLN A 601 -2.41 19.92 4.89
C GLN A 601 -1.53 21.15 4.67
N GLY A 602 -0.57 21.39 5.58
CA GLY A 602 0.21 22.62 5.59
C GLY A 602 -0.71 23.85 5.61
N ASN A 603 -0.60 24.68 4.58
CA ASN A 603 -1.41 25.89 4.40
C ASN A 603 -2.79 25.64 3.76
N TYR A 604 -3.11 24.38 3.36
CA TYR A 604 -4.41 24.05 2.76
C TYR A 604 -5.49 23.73 3.79
N ASP A 605 -6.69 24.20 3.53
CA ASP A 605 -7.94 23.68 4.09
C ASP A 605 -8.54 22.65 3.15
N LEU A 606 -8.79 21.45 3.67
CA LEU A 606 -9.36 20.34 2.92
C LEU A 606 -10.81 20.15 3.32
N PRO A 607 -11.79 20.41 2.42
CA PRO A 607 -13.21 20.20 2.68
C PRO A 607 -13.53 18.74 3.02
N ALA A 608 -14.69 18.53 3.63
CA ALA A 608 -15.25 17.19 3.81
C ALA A 608 -15.53 16.56 2.45
N SER A 609 -15.34 15.24 2.35
CA SER A 609 -15.60 14.47 1.13
C SER A 609 -16.13 13.08 1.48
N GLY A 610 -16.66 12.37 0.47
CA GLY A 610 -17.10 11.01 0.65
C GLY A 610 -17.43 10.37 -0.68
N ASN A 611 -17.52 9.04 -0.70
CA ASN A 611 -17.92 8.29 -1.87
C ASN A 611 -18.87 7.16 -1.51
N LEU A 612 -19.68 6.75 -2.46
CA LEU A 612 -20.48 5.54 -2.43
C LEU A 612 -20.24 4.75 -3.70
N ASP A 613 -19.88 3.49 -3.55
CA ASP A 613 -19.65 2.53 -4.62
C ASP A 613 -20.64 1.37 -4.51
N ALA A 614 -21.12 0.87 -5.64
CA ALA A 614 -21.93 -0.33 -5.71
C ALA A 614 -21.42 -1.28 -6.78
N SER A 615 -21.47 -2.60 -6.53
CA SER A 615 -21.16 -3.61 -7.52
C SER A 615 -21.98 -4.88 -7.36
N LEU A 616 -22.35 -5.48 -8.50
CA LEU A 616 -23.01 -6.76 -8.58
C LEU A 616 -22.00 -7.82 -9.02
N ARG A 617 -21.81 -8.84 -8.21
CA ARG A 617 -20.83 -9.89 -8.41
C ARG A 617 -21.51 -11.23 -8.60
N TRP A 618 -21.21 -11.91 -9.69
CA TRP A 618 -21.76 -13.22 -10.04
C TRP A 618 -20.66 -14.24 -10.31
N GLY A 619 -20.62 -15.28 -9.47
CA GLY A 619 -19.76 -16.44 -9.68
C GLY A 619 -20.49 -17.54 -10.43
N PHE A 620 -19.87 -18.10 -11.48
CA PHE A 620 -20.46 -19.13 -12.34
C PHE A 620 -19.44 -20.22 -12.69
N ALA A 621 -19.88 -21.26 -13.40
CA ALA A 621 -19.05 -22.40 -13.82
C ALA A 621 -18.30 -23.09 -12.66
N GLY A 622 -18.96 -23.25 -11.48
CA GLY A 622 -18.35 -23.87 -10.30
C GLY A 622 -17.23 -23.02 -9.68
N GLY A 623 -17.34 -21.68 -9.71
CA GLY A 623 -16.36 -20.76 -9.16
C GLY A 623 -15.18 -20.43 -10.09
N ARG A 624 -15.13 -21.02 -11.30
CA ARG A 624 -14.10 -20.71 -12.30
C ARG A 624 -14.32 -19.38 -12.98
N GLY A 625 -15.57 -18.99 -13.20
CA GLY A 625 -15.97 -17.72 -13.80
C GLY A 625 -16.44 -16.74 -12.74
N LEU A 626 -16.06 -15.46 -12.86
CA LEU A 626 -16.51 -14.37 -12.01
C LEU A 626 -16.78 -13.15 -12.88
N LEU A 627 -18.01 -12.66 -12.87
CA LEU A 627 -18.44 -11.41 -13.49
C LEU A 627 -18.68 -10.38 -12.38
N ASN A 628 -18.16 -9.17 -12.55
CA ASN A 628 -18.41 -8.05 -11.66
C ASN A 628 -18.81 -6.82 -12.49
N ILE A 629 -19.97 -6.23 -12.18
CA ILE A 629 -20.47 -4.99 -12.76
C ILE A 629 -20.47 -3.96 -11.65
N PHE A 630 -19.89 -2.80 -11.85
CA PHE A 630 -19.72 -1.81 -10.80
C PHE A 630 -19.98 -0.38 -11.23
N CYS A 631 -20.34 0.45 -10.26
CA CYS A 631 -20.38 1.89 -10.33
C CYS A 631 -19.65 2.46 -9.12
N SER A 632 -18.62 3.28 -9.34
CA SER A 632 -17.88 3.97 -8.29
C SER A 632 -18.24 5.45 -8.26
N ASP A 633 -18.16 6.04 -7.07
CA ASP A 633 -18.47 7.45 -6.79
C ASP A 633 -19.85 7.87 -7.34
N ILE A 634 -20.89 7.13 -6.93
CA ILE A 634 -22.27 7.31 -7.44
C ILE A 634 -22.75 8.76 -7.33
N PHE A 635 -22.32 9.47 -6.28
CA PHE A 635 -22.73 10.84 -6.00
C PHE A 635 -21.74 11.91 -6.49
N GLN A 636 -20.57 11.51 -7.04
CA GLN A 636 -19.52 12.42 -7.52
C GLN A 636 -19.01 13.36 -6.40
N THR A 637 -18.80 12.80 -5.20
CA THR A 637 -18.43 13.54 -3.99
C THR A 637 -17.06 13.14 -3.43
N SER A 638 -16.30 12.31 -4.17
CA SER A 638 -14.99 11.81 -3.71
C SER A 638 -13.89 12.85 -3.83
N MET A 639 -13.99 13.76 -4.82
CA MET A 639 -12.95 14.75 -5.09
C MET A 639 -12.87 15.79 -3.96
N ILE A 640 -11.63 16.09 -3.55
CA ILE A 640 -11.35 17.10 -2.54
C ILE A 640 -10.91 18.36 -3.27
N SER A 641 -11.61 19.46 -3.04
CA SER A 641 -11.33 20.77 -3.62
C SER A 641 -10.63 21.64 -2.56
N PRO A 642 -9.29 21.68 -2.51
CA PRO A 642 -8.56 22.38 -1.47
C PRO A 642 -8.69 23.89 -1.62
N ILE A 643 -8.61 24.58 -0.47
CA ILE A 643 -8.64 26.03 -0.38
C ILE A 643 -7.41 26.47 0.41
N ILE A 644 -6.74 27.51 -0.07
CA ILE A 644 -5.76 28.29 0.70
C ILE A 644 -6.41 29.64 0.97
N ASP A 645 -6.59 29.97 2.25
CA ASP A 645 -6.96 31.30 2.72
C ASP A 645 -6.11 31.59 3.98
N TYR A 646 -4.83 31.83 3.70
CA TYR A 646 -3.82 31.92 4.76
C TYR A 646 -2.68 32.87 4.36
N GLY A 647 -2.21 33.67 5.33
CA GLY A 647 -1.05 34.55 5.16
C GLY A 647 -1.19 35.55 4.01
N GLY A 648 -2.40 36.00 3.71
CA GLY A 648 -2.68 36.91 2.59
C GLY A 648 -2.81 36.27 1.23
N MET A 649 -2.52 34.97 1.13
CA MET A 649 -2.78 34.16 -0.07
C MET A 649 -4.23 33.70 -0.13
N TYR A 650 -4.80 33.67 -1.32
CA TYR A 650 -6.09 33.05 -1.57
C TYR A 650 -6.05 32.26 -2.87
N VAL A 651 -6.25 30.95 -2.75
CA VAL A 651 -6.39 30.05 -3.90
C VAL A 651 -7.49 29.02 -3.60
N LYS A 652 -8.48 28.96 -4.44
CA LYS A 652 -9.55 27.95 -4.38
C LYS A 652 -9.49 27.10 -5.62
N SER A 653 -9.22 25.82 -5.45
CA SER A 653 -9.28 24.84 -6.53
C SER A 653 -10.56 24.03 -6.42
N VAL A 654 -11.25 23.83 -7.55
CA VAL A 654 -12.43 22.98 -7.63
C VAL A 654 -12.17 21.87 -8.64
N TYR A 655 -12.24 20.64 -8.18
CA TYR A 655 -12.06 19.44 -8.99
C TYR A 655 -13.40 18.77 -9.20
N LYS A 656 -13.76 18.54 -10.46
CA LYS A 656 -15.00 17.89 -10.81
C LYS A 656 -14.86 16.38 -10.76
N GLY A 657 -15.72 15.73 -9.98
CA GLY A 657 -15.79 14.27 -9.92
C GLY A 657 -16.64 13.68 -11.03
N TYR A 658 -16.32 12.46 -11.44
CA TYR A 658 -17.09 11.70 -12.44
C TYR A 658 -17.42 10.32 -11.89
N ARG A 659 -18.62 9.81 -12.22
CA ARG A 659 -19.00 8.42 -11.93
C ARG A 659 -18.23 7.48 -12.83
N ARG A 660 -17.79 6.36 -12.27
CA ARG A 660 -17.08 5.34 -13.01
C ARG A 660 -17.92 4.07 -13.10
N PHE A 661 -18.39 3.73 -14.29
CA PHE A 661 -19.06 2.48 -14.56
C PHE A 661 -18.10 1.48 -15.18
N GLY A 662 -18.25 0.20 -14.84
CA GLY A 662 -17.40 -0.79 -15.47
C GLY A 662 -17.86 -2.22 -15.26
N VAL A 663 -17.21 -3.11 -16.01
CA VAL A 663 -17.39 -4.55 -15.95
C VAL A 663 -16.03 -5.24 -15.93
N SER A 664 -15.92 -6.30 -15.13
CA SER A 664 -14.75 -7.17 -15.16
C SER A 664 -15.17 -8.65 -15.24
N LEU A 665 -14.37 -9.43 -15.93
CA LEU A 665 -14.53 -10.88 -16.09
C LEU A 665 -13.22 -11.55 -15.70
N THR A 666 -13.33 -12.56 -14.81
CA THR A 666 -12.23 -13.43 -14.42
C THR A 666 -12.55 -14.87 -14.82
N TRP A 667 -11.58 -15.57 -15.41
CA TRP A 667 -11.68 -16.99 -15.71
C TRP A 667 -10.46 -17.75 -15.20
N ARG A 668 -10.69 -18.82 -14.41
CA ARG A 668 -9.66 -19.64 -13.78
C ARG A 668 -9.65 -21.04 -14.38
N PHE A 669 -8.46 -21.61 -14.55
CA PHE A 669 -8.28 -22.97 -15.12
C PHE A 669 -7.14 -23.72 -14.43
N GLY A 670 -6.97 -25.03 -14.76
CA GLY A 670 -5.90 -25.86 -14.25
C GLY A 670 -6.13 -26.42 -12.84
N GLY A 671 -7.39 -26.72 -12.50
CA GLY A 671 -7.70 -27.36 -11.21
C GLY A 671 -7.62 -26.38 -10.04
N TYR A 672 -7.79 -25.10 -10.29
CA TYR A 672 -8.13 -24.15 -9.25
C TYR A 672 -9.49 -24.57 -8.68
N THR A 673 -9.46 -25.46 -7.69
CA THR A 673 -10.56 -25.67 -6.76
C THR A 673 -10.37 -24.65 -5.64
N GLU A 674 -11.36 -23.81 -5.45
CA GLU A 674 -11.58 -23.17 -4.16
C GLU A 674 -11.51 -24.33 -3.14
N LYS A 675 -10.44 -24.41 -2.35
CA LYS A 675 -10.35 -25.40 -1.28
C LYS A 675 -11.49 -25.08 -0.32
N ARG A 676 -12.66 -25.70 -0.49
CA ARG A 676 -13.55 -25.97 0.64
C ARG A 676 -12.70 -26.82 1.59
N ARG A 677 -12.08 -26.15 2.55
CA ARG A 677 -11.45 -26.85 3.65
C ARG A 677 -12.57 -27.51 4.41
N GLU A 678 -12.68 -28.84 4.29
CA GLU A 678 -13.47 -29.65 5.18
C GLU A 678 -13.15 -29.26 6.61
N ALA A 679 -14.18 -29.25 7.47
CA ALA A 679 -14.02 -28.97 8.89
C ALA A 679 -12.87 -29.83 9.43
N VAL A 680 -11.86 -29.20 10.03
CA VAL A 680 -10.73 -29.91 10.60
C VAL A 680 -11.29 -30.81 11.69
N ASP A 681 -11.11 -32.13 11.53
CA ASP A 681 -11.40 -33.10 12.55
C ASP A 681 -10.63 -32.74 13.84
N THR A 682 -11.37 -32.18 14.80
CA THR A 682 -10.84 -31.81 16.12
C THR A 682 -10.72 -32.99 17.08
N GLY A 683 -11.04 -34.24 16.61
CA GLY A 683 -11.00 -35.44 17.42
C GLY A 683 -9.61 -35.87 17.96
N ARG A 684 -8.52 -35.29 17.42
CA ARG A 684 -7.14 -35.58 17.87
C ARG A 684 -6.52 -34.53 18.81
N PHE A 685 -7.23 -33.48 19.19
CA PHE A 685 -6.76 -32.47 20.16
C PHE A 685 -7.52 -32.58 21.48
N LYS A 686 -7.54 -33.81 22.06
CA LYS A 686 -7.82 -33.97 23.47
C LYS A 686 -6.48 -33.93 24.21
N GLN A 687 -6.10 -32.76 24.72
CA GLN A 687 -5.46 -32.56 26.03
C GLN A 687 -5.67 -31.13 26.45
#